data_678819c73d673afb2238bc9afb0ac2f6
#
_entry.id   678819c73d673afb2238bc9afb0ac2f6
#
_cell.length_a   1.000
_cell.length_b   1.000
_cell.length_c   1.000
_cell.angle_alpha   90.00
_cell.angle_beta   90.00
_cell.angle_gamma   90.00
#
_symmetry.space_group_name_H-M   'P 1'
#
loop_
_entity.id
_entity.type
_entity.pdbx_description
1 polymer ?
#
loop_
_entity_poly.entity_id
_entity_poly.type
_entity_poly.pdbx_seq_one_letter_code
_entity_poly.pdbx_strand_id
1 'polypeptide(L)'
;MKMESKYNPREVEAGRYEEWVKNEYFKPLEDESREAYTIVIPPPNVTGKLHLGHAWDTTLQDIITRMKRMQGYDTLYLPGMDHAGIATQAKVDAKLKEQGISRHDIGREKFLEHAWSWKEEYASFIRKQWAKLGLGLDYSRERFTLDDGLSKAVRKVFVDLYNKGIIYRGERIINWDPVARTALSDIEVIHEDVQGHFYHFKYPYADGNGYIEIATTRPETMLGDTAIVVNPNDERYKDVIGKKVILPIIGRELPILADEYVDIEFGSGAMKVTPAHDPNDFEIGQRHHLENIIVMDENGKMNDNASQYAGLDRFECRKKLVEDLKAQDLVIKIEEHMHSVGHSERSGAVVEPYLSTQWFVKMKPLAQQALDNQKTDNRIDFYPPRFENTFNRWMEEIRDWTISRQLWWGHQIPAWYHNETGEVYVGEEAPADIENWTQDEDVLDTWFSSALWPFSTLGWPNEEAKDYQRYYPTNVLVTGYDIIFFWVARMIFQGLEFTGKRPFNDVLLHGLVRAEDGRKMSKSLGNGVDPMDVIEKYGADSLRYFLATGSSPGNDLRYSTEKVESVWNFINKIWNGARFSLMNIGEDFKVEDIDLSGNLSLADKWILTRLNETIETVTNLSEKYEFGEVGRALYNFIWDEFCDWYIEMSKIPMNGEDEAQKQTTRSVLSYTLDQIMRMLHPFMPFVTEKIWQSLPHEGETIVKAAWPTVKEEFVFDESKQTMEQLVEIIKSVRQSRVEVNTPLSKSIPILIQAKNEEIETILEKNADYIHRFCNPSELTIDTNVDIPEKAMTAVVVAGKVILPLEGLIDMDKEIERLEKELDKLQKELDRVDKKLSNENFVNKAPEKIINEEREKQQKYQEKYNGVKNRIEQLKA
;
A
#
# COMPACT_ATOMS: atom_id res chain seq x y z
N MET A 1 17.40 9.77 34.13
CA MET A 1 17.52 8.30 33.82
C MET A 1 18.60 8.15 32.75
N LYS A 2 19.69 7.43 33.00
CA LYS A 2 20.76 7.26 32.01
C LYS A 2 20.27 6.39 30.84
N MET A 3 20.44 6.89 29.64
CA MET A 3 20.23 6.06 28.43
C MET A 3 21.36 5.01 28.37
N GLU A 4 20.97 3.80 27.94
CA GLU A 4 21.91 2.72 27.68
C GLU A 4 22.96 3.09 26.62
N SER A 5 24.14 2.47 26.68
CA SER A 5 25.25 2.80 25.76
C SER A 5 24.96 2.45 24.31
N LYS A 6 24.07 1.51 24.08
CA LYS A 6 23.63 1.05 22.75
C LYS A 6 22.11 1.02 22.66
N TYR A 7 21.60 1.35 21.49
CA TYR A 7 20.19 1.17 21.18
C TYR A 7 19.84 -0.33 21.11
N ASN A 8 18.83 -0.72 21.89
CA ASN A 8 18.24 -2.06 21.84
C ASN A 8 16.71 -1.92 21.70
N PRO A 9 16.13 -2.25 20.52
CA PRO A 9 14.71 -2.08 20.30
C PRO A 9 13.85 -2.88 21.27
N ARG A 10 14.27 -4.09 21.66
CA ARG A 10 13.51 -4.92 22.60
C ARG A 10 13.35 -4.27 23.96
N GLU A 11 14.39 -3.64 24.47
CA GLU A 11 14.36 -2.92 25.75
C GLU A 11 13.55 -1.63 25.67
N VAL A 12 13.65 -0.92 24.54
CA VAL A 12 12.91 0.33 24.29
C VAL A 12 11.42 0.09 24.17
N GLU A 13 11.02 -1.02 23.54
CA GLU A 13 9.62 -1.37 23.30
C GLU A 13 8.95 -2.09 24.47
N ALA A 14 9.73 -2.78 25.33
CA ALA A 14 9.19 -3.60 26.41
C ALA A 14 8.26 -2.83 27.36
N GLY A 15 6.99 -3.26 27.44
CA GLY A 15 5.99 -2.68 28.35
C GLY A 15 5.48 -1.28 27.96
N ARG A 16 6.03 -0.67 26.93
CA ARG A 16 5.69 0.72 26.56
C ARG A 16 4.29 0.83 25.97
N TYR A 17 3.91 -0.07 25.10
CA TYR A 17 2.58 -0.07 24.49
C TYR A 17 1.47 -0.33 25.53
N GLU A 18 1.70 -1.28 26.41
CA GLU A 18 0.77 -1.61 27.50
C GLU A 18 0.58 -0.41 28.45
N GLU A 19 1.65 0.35 28.71
CA GLU A 19 1.58 1.59 29.49
C GLU A 19 0.70 2.64 28.80
N TRP A 20 0.89 2.87 27.50
CA TRP A 20 0.07 3.82 26.74
C TRP A 20 -1.41 3.44 26.75
N VAL A 21 -1.73 2.16 26.56
CA VAL A 21 -3.11 1.65 26.57
C VAL A 21 -3.72 1.75 27.97
N LYS A 22 -2.98 1.36 28.99
CA LYS A 22 -3.42 1.44 30.41
C LYS A 22 -3.74 2.88 30.84
N ASN A 23 -2.95 3.84 30.39
CA ASN A 23 -3.15 5.26 30.68
C ASN A 23 -4.16 5.94 29.74
N GLU A 24 -4.78 5.19 28.84
CA GLU A 24 -5.82 5.66 27.93
C GLU A 24 -5.37 6.82 27.01
N TYR A 25 -4.07 6.85 26.65
CA TYR A 25 -3.51 7.95 25.84
C TYR A 25 -4.06 8.00 24.41
N PHE A 26 -4.64 6.92 23.94
CA PHE A 26 -5.23 6.82 22.58
C PHE A 26 -6.74 7.07 22.52
N LYS A 27 -7.38 7.21 23.66
CA LYS A 27 -8.80 7.58 23.67
C LYS A 27 -8.98 9.03 23.20
N PRO A 28 -10.05 9.31 22.44
CA PRO A 28 -10.40 10.69 22.13
C PRO A 28 -10.72 11.45 23.42
N LEU A 29 -10.49 12.76 23.39
CA LEU A 29 -10.73 13.65 24.53
C LEU A 29 -12.22 13.93 24.77
N GLU A 30 -13.06 13.73 23.72
CA GLU A 30 -14.49 14.11 23.71
C GLU A 30 -14.69 15.60 24.04
N ASP A 31 -13.73 16.43 23.62
CA ASP A 31 -13.69 17.86 23.85
C ASP A 31 -14.29 18.64 22.66
N GLU A 32 -15.49 19.13 22.80
CA GLU A 32 -16.21 19.86 21.76
C GLU A 32 -15.55 21.20 21.36
N SER A 33 -14.63 21.72 22.18
CA SER A 33 -13.84 22.91 21.82
C SER A 33 -12.77 22.63 20.78
N ARG A 34 -12.46 21.37 20.53
CA ARG A 34 -11.48 20.90 19.55
C ARG A 34 -12.16 20.32 18.32
N GLU A 35 -11.55 20.49 17.18
CA GLU A 35 -11.99 19.83 15.96
C GLU A 35 -11.74 18.32 16.07
N ALA A 36 -12.73 17.51 15.67
CA ALA A 36 -12.60 16.06 15.65
C ALA A 36 -11.79 15.60 14.44
N TYR A 37 -10.97 14.59 14.65
CA TYR A 37 -10.27 13.90 13.56
C TYR A 37 -10.40 12.40 13.71
N THR A 38 -10.97 11.75 12.71
CA THR A 38 -11.35 10.34 12.79
C THR A 38 -10.75 9.54 11.65
N ILE A 39 -10.13 8.42 11.98
CA ILE A 39 -9.80 7.34 11.05
C ILE A 39 -10.41 6.05 11.59
N VAL A 40 -11.16 5.34 10.76
CA VAL A 40 -11.56 3.96 11.02
C VAL A 40 -10.58 3.04 10.32
N ILE A 41 -10.06 2.05 11.04
CA ILE A 41 -9.11 1.10 10.46
C ILE A 41 -9.77 0.35 9.31
N PRO A 42 -9.08 0.07 8.19
CA PRO A 42 -9.51 -0.96 7.27
C PRO A 42 -9.57 -2.29 8.02
N PRO A 43 -10.77 -2.86 8.22
CA PRO A 43 -10.89 -4.00 9.12
C PRO A 43 -10.21 -5.23 8.51
N PRO A 44 -9.12 -5.74 9.10
CA PRO A 44 -8.49 -6.93 8.57
C PRO A 44 -9.41 -8.14 8.68
N ASN A 45 -9.32 -9.01 7.69
CA ASN A 45 -10.03 -10.27 7.65
C ASN A 45 -9.51 -11.22 8.75
N VAL A 46 -10.42 -11.84 9.48
CA VAL A 46 -10.08 -12.85 10.51
C VAL A 46 -9.66 -14.21 9.91
N THR A 47 -9.04 -14.19 8.75
CA THR A 47 -8.59 -15.39 8.01
C THR A 47 -7.18 -15.83 8.36
N GLY A 48 -6.42 -14.99 9.04
CA GLY A 48 -5.03 -15.28 9.39
C GLY A 48 -4.33 -14.11 10.06
N LYS A 49 -3.01 -14.25 10.20
CA LYS A 49 -2.15 -13.19 10.73
C LYS A 49 -1.96 -12.07 9.71
N LEU A 50 -1.70 -10.87 10.21
CA LEU A 50 -1.40 -9.70 9.38
C LEU A 50 -0.06 -9.88 8.64
N HIS A 51 0.02 -9.34 7.43
CA HIS A 51 1.21 -9.31 6.60
C HIS A 51 1.74 -7.88 6.42
N LEU A 52 2.84 -7.72 5.66
CA LEU A 52 3.47 -6.39 5.46
C LEU A 52 2.53 -5.34 4.87
N GLY A 53 1.60 -5.73 4.00
CA GLY A 53 0.60 -4.81 3.47
C GLY A 53 -0.29 -4.20 4.54
N HIS A 54 -0.75 -4.99 5.49
CA HIS A 54 -1.50 -4.51 6.65
C HIS A 54 -0.64 -3.62 7.56
N ALA A 55 0.63 -4.01 7.77
CA ALA A 55 1.54 -3.20 8.56
C ALA A 55 1.78 -1.83 7.94
N TRP A 56 1.92 -1.77 6.62
CA TRP A 56 2.05 -0.51 5.89
C TRP A 56 0.80 0.36 6.01
N ASP A 57 -0.34 -0.21 5.68
CA ASP A 57 -1.64 0.44 5.73
C ASP A 57 -1.92 1.08 7.09
N THR A 58 -1.81 0.31 8.16
CA THR A 58 -2.06 0.78 9.52
C THR A 58 -0.99 1.73 10.05
N THR A 59 0.25 1.60 9.61
CA THR A 59 1.32 2.55 9.97
C THR A 59 1.05 3.94 9.42
N LEU A 60 0.60 4.06 8.17
CA LEU A 60 0.23 5.35 7.59
C LEU A 60 -0.89 6.04 8.39
N GLN A 61 -1.90 5.28 8.77
CA GLN A 61 -3.02 5.78 9.59
C GLN A 61 -2.56 6.22 10.97
N ASP A 62 -1.70 5.44 11.61
CA ASP A 62 -1.17 5.76 12.94
C ASP A 62 -0.30 7.02 12.94
N ILE A 63 0.50 7.21 11.90
CA ILE A 63 1.28 8.43 11.69
C ILE A 63 0.36 9.64 11.62
N ILE A 64 -0.68 9.58 10.82
CA ILE A 64 -1.65 10.67 10.66
C ILE A 64 -2.35 10.96 11.99
N THR A 65 -2.86 9.95 12.68
CA THR A 65 -3.59 10.15 13.94
C THR A 65 -2.71 10.68 15.05
N ARG A 66 -1.46 10.22 15.15
CA ARG A 66 -0.49 10.75 16.13
C ARG A 66 -0.16 12.20 15.87
N MET A 67 0.11 12.55 14.61
CA MET A 67 0.38 13.94 14.22
C MET A 67 -0.82 14.84 14.52
N LYS A 68 -2.04 14.45 14.16
CA LYS A 68 -3.26 15.21 14.39
C LYS A 68 -3.55 15.41 15.89
N ARG A 69 -3.31 14.39 16.70
CA ARG A 69 -3.41 14.52 18.16
C ARG A 69 -2.44 15.57 18.68
N MET A 70 -1.19 15.54 18.24
CA MET A 70 -0.18 16.53 18.62
C MET A 70 -0.54 17.94 18.11
N GLN A 71 -1.24 18.06 16.97
CA GLN A 71 -1.77 19.32 16.45
C GLN A 71 -2.98 19.87 17.22
N GLY A 72 -3.48 19.13 18.19
CA GLY A 72 -4.56 19.58 19.07
C GLY A 72 -5.96 19.11 18.68
N TYR A 73 -6.10 18.22 17.70
CA TYR A 73 -7.38 17.62 17.36
C TYR A 73 -7.87 16.64 18.44
N ASP A 74 -9.17 16.51 18.56
CA ASP A 74 -9.81 15.41 19.26
C ASP A 74 -9.84 14.18 18.34
N THR A 75 -8.86 13.29 18.53
CA THR A 75 -8.51 12.25 17.56
C THR A 75 -9.04 10.90 17.96
N LEU A 76 -9.80 10.27 17.08
CA LEU A 76 -10.26 8.87 17.19
C LEU A 76 -9.61 8.01 16.10
N TYR A 77 -8.90 6.97 16.51
CA TYR A 77 -8.46 5.88 15.63
C TYR A 77 -9.16 4.60 16.07
N LEU A 78 -10.21 4.22 15.32
CA LEU A 78 -11.13 3.14 15.69
C LEU A 78 -10.67 1.81 15.12
N PRO A 79 -10.43 0.79 15.99
CA PRO A 79 -10.07 -0.55 15.55
C PRO A 79 -11.29 -1.41 15.21
N GLY A 80 -11.08 -2.42 14.41
CA GLY A 80 -12.07 -3.46 14.14
C GLY A 80 -11.59 -4.48 13.14
N MET A 81 -12.43 -5.49 12.88
CA MET A 81 -12.13 -6.63 12.03
C MET A 81 -13.33 -7.00 11.16
N ASP A 82 -13.04 -7.62 10.02
CA ASP A 82 -14.04 -8.11 9.07
C ASP A 82 -14.20 -9.64 9.20
N HIS A 83 -15.43 -10.11 9.16
CA HIS A 83 -15.74 -11.54 9.21
C HIS A 83 -15.30 -12.31 7.96
N ALA A 84 -15.14 -11.63 6.82
CA ALA A 84 -14.59 -12.18 5.57
C ALA A 84 -15.28 -13.49 5.13
N GLY A 85 -16.58 -13.43 4.87
CA GLY A 85 -17.48 -14.55 4.66
C GLY A 85 -16.89 -15.79 3.99
N ILE A 86 -16.63 -15.74 2.67
CA ILE A 86 -16.11 -16.88 1.89
C ILE A 86 -14.76 -17.36 2.44
N ALA A 87 -13.83 -16.42 2.66
CA ALA A 87 -12.47 -16.77 3.02
C ALA A 87 -12.37 -17.40 4.41
N THR A 88 -13.09 -16.87 5.39
CA THR A 88 -13.13 -17.44 6.76
C THR A 88 -13.84 -18.78 6.79
N GLN A 89 -14.99 -18.90 6.11
CA GLN A 89 -15.70 -20.18 6.03
C GLN A 89 -14.82 -21.27 5.41
N ALA A 90 -14.09 -20.96 4.34
CA ALA A 90 -13.16 -21.91 3.70
C ALA A 90 -12.06 -22.38 4.67
N LYS A 91 -11.55 -21.48 5.54
CA LYS A 91 -10.54 -21.82 6.54
C LYS A 91 -11.11 -22.72 7.64
N VAL A 92 -12.32 -22.45 8.12
CA VAL A 92 -13.00 -23.28 9.12
C VAL A 92 -13.35 -24.64 8.55
N ASP A 93 -13.86 -24.71 7.32
CA ASP A 93 -14.12 -25.97 6.60
C ASP A 93 -12.84 -26.81 6.46
N ALA A 94 -11.72 -26.19 6.09
CA ALA A 94 -10.44 -26.89 5.96
C ALA A 94 -9.97 -27.47 7.31
N LYS A 95 -10.09 -26.68 8.39
CA LYS A 95 -9.73 -27.14 9.75
C LYS A 95 -10.60 -28.33 10.22
N LEU A 96 -11.90 -28.28 9.93
CA LEU A 96 -12.81 -29.39 10.24
C LEU A 96 -12.50 -30.62 9.39
N LYS A 97 -12.18 -30.47 8.12
CA LYS A 97 -11.81 -31.56 7.22
C LYS A 97 -10.55 -32.28 7.66
N GLU A 98 -9.56 -31.58 8.23
CA GLU A 98 -8.38 -32.20 8.85
C GLU A 98 -8.75 -33.14 10.00
N GLN A 99 -9.88 -32.88 10.66
CA GLN A 99 -10.43 -33.72 11.73
C GLN A 99 -11.43 -34.78 11.22
N GLY A 100 -11.60 -34.91 9.89
CA GLY A 100 -12.55 -35.79 9.26
C GLY A 100 -14.02 -35.38 9.40
N ILE A 101 -14.30 -34.11 9.65
CA ILE A 101 -15.64 -33.55 9.89
C ILE A 101 -16.06 -32.68 8.71
N SER A 102 -17.28 -32.95 8.15
CA SER A 102 -17.95 -32.02 7.24
C SER A 102 -18.89 -31.09 8.02
N ARG A 103 -18.99 -29.83 7.58
CA ARG A 103 -19.97 -28.91 8.17
C ARG A 103 -21.41 -29.43 8.08
N HIS A 104 -21.72 -30.20 7.03
CA HIS A 104 -23.05 -30.81 6.85
C HIS A 104 -23.36 -31.92 7.88
N ASP A 105 -22.30 -32.56 8.44
CA ASP A 105 -22.49 -33.59 9.49
C ASP A 105 -22.89 -32.97 10.84
N ILE A 106 -22.39 -31.75 11.11
CA ILE A 106 -22.59 -31.07 12.40
C ILE A 106 -23.73 -30.02 12.37
N GLY A 107 -24.13 -29.58 11.19
CA GLY A 107 -25.17 -28.56 11.00
C GLY A 107 -24.71 -27.12 11.21
N ARG A 108 -25.57 -26.17 10.81
CA ARG A 108 -25.26 -24.72 10.77
C ARG A 108 -24.85 -24.15 12.14
N GLU A 109 -25.61 -24.46 13.21
CA GLU A 109 -25.34 -23.91 14.54
C GLU A 109 -23.96 -24.32 15.06
N LYS A 110 -23.61 -25.59 15.00
CA LYS A 110 -22.29 -26.05 15.44
C LYS A 110 -21.17 -25.55 14.56
N PHE A 111 -21.39 -25.46 13.25
CA PHE A 111 -20.42 -24.85 12.35
C PHE A 111 -20.15 -23.40 12.74
N LEU A 112 -21.17 -22.61 13.03
CA LEU A 112 -21.02 -21.23 13.46
C LEU A 112 -20.28 -21.10 14.80
N GLU A 113 -20.47 -22.02 15.72
CA GLU A 113 -19.67 -22.08 16.96
C GLU A 113 -18.17 -22.24 16.65
N HIS A 114 -17.81 -23.10 15.71
CA HIS A 114 -16.43 -23.24 15.23
C HIS A 114 -15.91 -21.98 14.55
N ALA A 115 -16.73 -21.33 13.75
CA ALA A 115 -16.37 -20.09 13.07
C ALA A 115 -16.14 -18.93 14.07
N TRP A 116 -16.98 -18.78 15.08
CA TRP A 116 -16.79 -17.80 16.15
C TRP A 116 -15.54 -18.09 16.99
N SER A 117 -15.26 -19.36 17.30
CA SER A 117 -14.01 -19.75 17.97
C SER A 117 -12.77 -19.43 17.14
N TRP A 118 -12.81 -19.67 15.85
CA TRP A 118 -11.78 -19.26 14.90
C TRP A 118 -11.56 -17.75 14.92
N LYS A 119 -12.63 -16.97 14.86
CA LYS A 119 -12.59 -15.51 14.93
C LYS A 119 -11.91 -15.03 16.19
N GLU A 120 -12.25 -15.55 17.35
CA GLU A 120 -11.63 -15.13 18.62
C GLU A 120 -10.14 -15.46 18.68
N GLU A 121 -9.72 -16.61 18.18
CA GLU A 121 -8.32 -16.99 18.09
C GLU A 121 -7.52 -16.00 17.24
N TYR A 122 -7.98 -15.72 16.02
CA TYR A 122 -7.26 -14.83 15.11
C TYR A 122 -7.38 -13.35 15.50
N ALA A 123 -8.48 -12.92 16.07
CA ALA A 123 -8.61 -11.60 16.65
C ALA A 123 -7.55 -11.32 17.72
N SER A 124 -7.28 -12.33 18.56
CA SER A 124 -6.23 -12.24 19.58
C SER A 124 -4.83 -12.06 18.95
N PHE A 125 -4.52 -12.80 17.87
CA PHE A 125 -3.25 -12.61 17.14
C PHE A 125 -3.15 -11.21 16.52
N ILE A 126 -4.20 -10.75 15.88
CA ILE A 126 -4.24 -9.43 15.23
C ILE A 126 -4.01 -8.31 16.25
N ARG A 127 -4.67 -8.35 17.40
CA ARG A 127 -4.46 -7.36 18.48
C ARG A 127 -3.01 -7.35 18.98
N LYS A 128 -2.36 -8.51 19.12
CA LYS A 128 -0.95 -8.62 19.47
C LYS A 128 -0.04 -8.01 18.39
N GLN A 129 -0.38 -8.19 17.11
CA GLN A 129 0.38 -7.60 16.01
C GLN A 129 0.21 -6.08 15.97
N TRP A 130 -1.00 -5.55 16.21
CA TRP A 130 -1.23 -4.12 16.36
C TRP A 130 -0.42 -3.52 17.52
N ALA A 131 -0.38 -4.23 18.65
CA ALA A 131 0.43 -3.82 19.81
C ALA A 131 1.93 -3.76 19.46
N LYS A 132 2.45 -4.76 18.76
CA LYS A 132 3.85 -4.79 18.32
C LYS A 132 4.19 -3.67 17.33
N LEU A 133 3.26 -3.29 16.47
CA LEU A 133 3.39 -2.14 15.57
C LEU A 133 3.29 -0.80 16.30
N GLY A 134 2.77 -0.78 17.53
CA GLY A 134 2.60 0.45 18.31
C GLY A 134 1.42 1.31 17.88
N LEU A 135 0.35 0.72 17.34
CA LEU A 135 -0.79 1.48 16.83
C LEU A 135 -1.62 2.13 17.93
N GLY A 136 -1.86 3.42 17.81
CA GLY A 136 -2.63 4.21 18.78
C GLY A 136 -4.14 4.04 18.65
N LEU A 137 -4.61 2.81 18.80
CA LEU A 137 -6.01 2.42 18.66
C LEU A 137 -6.81 2.58 19.96
N ASP A 138 -8.05 3.04 19.84
CA ASP A 138 -9.00 3.05 20.96
C ASP A 138 -9.76 1.73 21.03
N TYR A 139 -9.23 0.77 21.75
CA TYR A 139 -9.81 -0.56 21.90
C TYR A 139 -11.18 -0.57 22.61
N SER A 140 -11.54 0.49 23.32
CA SER A 140 -12.86 0.60 23.92
C SER A 140 -14.00 0.73 22.89
N ARG A 141 -13.63 1.10 21.66
CA ARG A 141 -14.53 1.23 20.50
C ARG A 141 -14.29 0.18 19.42
N GLU A 142 -13.58 -0.90 19.75
CA GLU A 142 -13.35 -1.99 18.78
C GLU A 142 -14.67 -2.59 18.28
N ARG A 143 -14.76 -2.77 16.94
CA ARG A 143 -15.97 -3.28 16.29
C ARG A 143 -15.63 -4.53 15.45
N PHE A 144 -16.67 -5.31 15.20
CA PHE A 144 -16.63 -6.48 14.33
C PHE A 144 -17.84 -6.46 13.39
N THR A 145 -17.64 -6.79 12.12
CA THR A 145 -18.72 -6.68 11.11
C THR A 145 -19.93 -7.53 11.39
N LEU A 146 -19.82 -8.58 12.23
CA LEU A 146 -20.95 -9.41 12.70
C LEU A 146 -21.42 -9.07 14.11
N ASP A 147 -20.95 -8.00 14.75
CA ASP A 147 -21.49 -7.60 16.05
C ASP A 147 -22.95 -7.15 15.95
N ASP A 148 -23.65 -7.08 17.06
CA ASP A 148 -25.09 -6.79 17.09
C ASP A 148 -25.42 -5.44 16.47
N GLY A 149 -24.61 -4.41 16.72
CA GLY A 149 -24.84 -3.07 16.21
C GLY A 149 -24.66 -2.99 14.69
N LEU A 150 -23.59 -3.59 14.17
CA LEU A 150 -23.35 -3.64 12.74
C LEU A 150 -24.36 -4.55 12.03
N SER A 151 -24.76 -5.64 12.64
CA SER A 151 -25.81 -6.53 12.11
C SER A 151 -27.16 -5.81 11.98
N LYS A 152 -27.50 -4.97 12.94
CA LYS A 152 -28.69 -4.12 12.88
C LYS A 152 -28.62 -3.13 11.71
N ALA A 153 -27.47 -2.48 11.53
CA ALA A 153 -27.23 -1.59 10.40
C ALA A 153 -27.38 -2.29 9.04
N VAL A 154 -26.83 -3.49 8.90
CA VAL A 154 -26.95 -4.31 7.69
C VAL A 154 -28.41 -4.67 7.38
N ARG A 155 -29.18 -5.12 8.38
CA ARG A 155 -30.61 -5.41 8.17
C ARG A 155 -31.39 -4.17 7.73
N LYS A 156 -31.17 -3.05 8.37
CA LYS A 156 -31.79 -1.79 7.97
C LYS A 156 -31.50 -1.40 6.54
N VAL A 157 -30.23 -1.45 6.14
CA VAL A 157 -29.79 -1.13 4.76
C VAL A 157 -30.46 -2.05 3.75
N PHE A 158 -30.49 -3.35 4.01
CA PHE A 158 -31.12 -4.32 3.11
C PHE A 158 -32.62 -4.03 2.95
N VAL A 159 -33.32 -3.85 4.05
CA VAL A 159 -34.76 -3.60 4.05
C VAL A 159 -35.12 -2.28 3.37
N ASP A 160 -34.36 -1.22 3.67
CA ASP A 160 -34.60 0.10 3.06
C ASP A 160 -34.37 0.09 1.55
N LEU A 161 -33.29 -0.55 1.08
CA LEU A 161 -33.01 -0.68 -0.35
C LEU A 161 -34.05 -1.57 -1.06
N TYR A 162 -34.52 -2.63 -0.38
CA TYR A 162 -35.60 -3.47 -0.91
C TYR A 162 -36.90 -2.67 -1.06
N ASN A 163 -37.31 -1.92 -0.05
CA ASN A 163 -38.50 -1.11 -0.08
C ASN A 163 -38.44 0.01 -1.15
N LYS A 164 -37.23 0.50 -1.46
CA LYS A 164 -37.00 1.44 -2.56
C LYS A 164 -36.97 0.76 -3.95
N GLY A 165 -37.07 -0.56 -4.02
CA GLY A 165 -36.97 -1.32 -5.26
C GLY A 165 -35.56 -1.37 -5.85
N ILE A 166 -34.54 -1.03 -5.06
CA ILE A 166 -33.11 -1.08 -5.43
C ILE A 166 -32.57 -2.48 -5.24
N ILE A 167 -32.92 -3.15 -4.14
CA ILE A 167 -32.66 -4.58 -3.97
C ILE A 167 -33.82 -5.39 -4.56
N TYR A 168 -33.51 -6.40 -5.34
CA TYR A 168 -34.46 -7.32 -5.94
C TYR A 168 -33.93 -8.76 -5.95
N ARG A 169 -34.85 -9.71 -5.99
CA ARG A 169 -34.55 -11.14 -6.20
C ARG A 169 -34.93 -11.53 -7.60
N GLY A 170 -34.05 -12.19 -8.33
CA GLY A 170 -34.29 -12.54 -9.71
C GLY A 170 -33.39 -13.67 -10.22
N GLU A 171 -33.84 -14.28 -11.31
CA GLU A 171 -33.05 -15.28 -12.02
C GLU A 171 -32.21 -14.63 -13.11
N ARG A 172 -30.90 -14.83 -13.01
CA ARG A 172 -29.91 -14.29 -13.98
C ARG A 172 -28.74 -15.24 -14.12
N ILE A 173 -27.95 -15.06 -15.18
CA ILE A 173 -26.62 -15.67 -15.27
C ILE A 173 -25.69 -14.94 -14.32
N ILE A 174 -25.09 -15.70 -13.42
CA ILE A 174 -24.13 -15.23 -12.44
C ILE A 174 -22.77 -15.93 -12.61
N ASN A 175 -21.74 -15.37 -12.02
CA ASN A 175 -20.47 -16.06 -11.87
C ASN A 175 -20.55 -17.04 -10.71
N TRP A 176 -20.39 -18.33 -11.01
CA TRP A 176 -20.46 -19.39 -10.02
C TRP A 176 -19.10 -20.01 -9.76
N ASP A 177 -18.71 -20.11 -8.48
CA ASP A 177 -17.52 -20.83 -8.06
C ASP A 177 -17.92 -22.27 -7.69
N PRO A 178 -17.57 -23.27 -8.48
CA PRO A 178 -17.99 -24.65 -8.23
C PRO A 178 -17.22 -25.33 -7.10
N VAL A 179 -16.08 -24.78 -6.68
CA VAL A 179 -15.28 -25.29 -5.54
C VAL A 179 -15.80 -24.74 -4.22
N ALA A 180 -15.97 -23.42 -4.14
CA ALA A 180 -16.59 -22.78 -2.99
C ALA A 180 -18.12 -22.95 -2.93
N ARG A 181 -18.75 -23.35 -4.06
CA ARG A 181 -20.18 -23.57 -4.23
C ARG A 181 -21.01 -22.35 -3.87
N THR A 182 -20.62 -21.22 -4.40
CA THR A 182 -21.27 -19.93 -4.15
C THR A 182 -21.18 -19.00 -5.36
N ALA A 183 -22.15 -18.06 -5.43
CA ALA A 183 -22.11 -16.96 -6.35
C ALA A 183 -20.95 -16.01 -6.05
N LEU A 184 -20.42 -15.40 -7.11
CA LEU A 184 -19.39 -14.35 -7.05
C LEU A 184 -19.93 -13.08 -7.72
N SER A 185 -19.49 -11.91 -7.27
CA SER A 185 -19.63 -10.68 -8.02
C SER A 185 -18.61 -10.60 -9.16
N ASP A 186 -18.86 -9.75 -10.15
CA ASP A 186 -17.97 -9.62 -11.32
C ASP A 186 -16.54 -9.26 -10.95
N ILE A 187 -16.35 -8.46 -9.90
CA ILE A 187 -15.03 -8.03 -9.44
C ILE A 187 -14.24 -9.11 -8.67
N GLU A 188 -14.88 -10.20 -8.27
CA GLU A 188 -14.23 -11.38 -7.66
C GLU A 188 -13.70 -12.38 -8.70
N VAL A 189 -13.83 -12.05 -9.99
CA VAL A 189 -13.38 -12.88 -11.11
C VAL A 189 -12.11 -12.29 -11.72
N ILE A 190 -11.01 -13.05 -11.64
CA ILE A 190 -9.75 -12.70 -12.28
C ILE A 190 -9.69 -13.37 -13.63
N HIS A 191 -9.46 -12.57 -14.68
CA HIS A 191 -9.33 -13.08 -16.04
C HIS A 191 -7.87 -13.35 -16.37
N GLU A 192 -7.59 -14.57 -16.80
CA GLU A 192 -6.27 -15.04 -17.22
C GLU A 192 -6.30 -15.51 -18.66
N ASP A 193 -5.30 -15.14 -19.44
CA ASP A 193 -5.14 -15.66 -20.78
C ASP A 193 -4.62 -17.10 -20.74
N VAL A 194 -5.44 -18.01 -21.27
CA VAL A 194 -5.18 -19.45 -21.22
C VAL A 194 -5.10 -19.99 -22.65
N GLN A 195 -4.09 -20.82 -22.89
CA GLN A 195 -4.01 -21.60 -24.13
C GLN A 195 -5.08 -22.67 -24.12
N GLY A 196 -6.13 -22.47 -24.87
CA GLY A 196 -7.23 -23.42 -25.06
C GLY A 196 -7.39 -23.83 -26.51
N HIS A 197 -8.59 -24.25 -26.87
CA HIS A 197 -8.93 -24.67 -28.21
C HIS A 197 -10.24 -24.06 -28.67
N PHE A 198 -10.35 -23.87 -29.97
CA PHE A 198 -11.57 -23.48 -30.63
C PHE A 198 -12.03 -24.69 -31.45
N TYR A 199 -13.15 -25.27 -31.04
CA TYR A 199 -13.70 -26.52 -31.59
C TYR A 199 -14.76 -26.23 -32.64
N HIS A 200 -14.63 -26.79 -33.83
CA HIS A 200 -15.55 -26.62 -34.93
C HIS A 200 -16.32 -27.91 -35.15
N PHE A 201 -17.65 -27.86 -35.00
CA PHE A 201 -18.56 -28.97 -35.09
C PHE A 201 -19.59 -28.84 -36.20
N LYS A 202 -20.03 -29.98 -36.73
CA LYS A 202 -21.13 -30.08 -37.66
C LYS A 202 -22.45 -30.28 -36.91
N TYR A 203 -23.39 -29.36 -37.07
CA TYR A 203 -24.76 -29.56 -36.62
C TYR A 203 -25.62 -29.91 -37.82
N PRO A 204 -26.05 -31.19 -38.02
CA PRO A 204 -26.79 -31.60 -39.19
C PRO A 204 -28.14 -30.91 -39.30
N TYR A 205 -28.55 -30.55 -40.50
CA TYR A 205 -29.91 -30.05 -40.73
C TYR A 205 -30.92 -31.16 -40.48
N ALA A 206 -32.10 -30.80 -39.93
CA ALA A 206 -33.17 -31.75 -39.61
C ALA A 206 -33.76 -32.41 -40.88
N ASP A 207 -33.63 -31.78 -42.04
CA ASP A 207 -34.04 -32.34 -43.33
C ASP A 207 -33.05 -33.35 -43.93
N GLY A 208 -31.92 -33.59 -43.30
CA GLY A 208 -30.86 -34.50 -43.70
C GLY A 208 -29.92 -33.98 -44.80
N ASN A 209 -30.06 -32.72 -45.24
CA ASN A 209 -29.31 -32.16 -46.37
C ASN A 209 -28.17 -31.22 -45.96
N GLY A 210 -27.13 -31.79 -45.36
CA GLY A 210 -25.95 -31.00 -44.95
C GLY A 210 -25.95 -30.62 -43.48
N TYR A 211 -25.15 -29.64 -43.17
CA TYR A 211 -24.92 -29.18 -41.76
C TYR A 211 -24.61 -27.69 -41.71
N ILE A 212 -24.78 -27.10 -40.56
CA ILE A 212 -24.22 -25.79 -40.22
C ILE A 212 -22.98 -26.00 -39.34
N GLU A 213 -21.93 -25.22 -39.58
CA GLU A 213 -20.70 -25.25 -38.78
C GLU A 213 -20.85 -24.35 -37.56
N ILE A 214 -20.57 -24.89 -36.35
CA ILE A 214 -20.57 -24.18 -35.08
C ILE A 214 -19.19 -24.25 -34.49
N ALA A 215 -18.68 -23.12 -34.02
CA ALA A 215 -17.40 -23.03 -33.31
C ALA A 215 -17.60 -22.61 -31.86
N THR A 216 -16.93 -23.29 -30.94
CA THR A 216 -17.03 -23.01 -29.49
C THR A 216 -15.72 -23.31 -28.76
N THR A 217 -15.45 -22.54 -27.71
CA THR A 217 -14.36 -22.84 -26.76
C THR A 217 -14.82 -23.75 -25.64
N ARG A 218 -16.13 -23.97 -25.47
CA ARG A 218 -16.76 -24.70 -24.36
C ARG A 218 -17.71 -25.81 -24.89
N PRO A 219 -17.17 -26.89 -25.41
CA PRO A 219 -17.99 -27.98 -26.01
C PRO A 219 -19.06 -28.54 -25.05
N GLU A 220 -18.78 -28.64 -23.79
CA GLU A 220 -19.67 -29.23 -22.77
C GLU A 220 -21.00 -28.48 -22.65
N THR A 221 -21.04 -27.20 -22.95
CA THR A 221 -22.28 -26.41 -22.88
C THR A 221 -23.24 -26.70 -24.06
N MET A 222 -22.73 -27.28 -25.16
CA MET A 222 -23.58 -27.59 -26.29
C MET A 222 -24.76 -28.49 -25.94
N LEU A 223 -24.63 -29.34 -24.92
CA LEU A 223 -25.69 -30.22 -24.45
C LEU A 223 -26.95 -29.46 -23.98
N GLY A 224 -26.81 -28.19 -23.63
CA GLY A 224 -27.89 -27.27 -23.26
C GLY A 224 -28.33 -26.31 -24.38
N ASP A 225 -27.88 -26.49 -25.60
CA ASP A 225 -28.27 -25.61 -26.72
C ASP A 225 -29.77 -25.64 -26.97
N THR A 226 -30.35 -24.46 -27.25
CA THR A 226 -31.77 -24.30 -27.52
C THR A 226 -32.04 -23.61 -28.86
N ALA A 227 -31.01 -23.04 -29.48
CA ALA A 227 -31.08 -22.46 -30.81
C ALA A 227 -29.69 -22.30 -31.44
N ILE A 228 -29.69 -22.06 -32.75
CA ILE A 228 -28.58 -21.51 -33.50
C ILE A 228 -28.98 -20.11 -33.96
N VAL A 229 -28.08 -19.14 -33.88
CA VAL A 229 -28.31 -17.79 -34.38
C VAL A 229 -27.27 -17.41 -35.42
N VAL A 230 -27.71 -16.68 -36.42
CA VAL A 230 -26.90 -16.13 -37.50
C VAL A 230 -27.26 -14.66 -37.73
N ASN A 231 -26.32 -13.88 -38.24
CA ASN A 231 -26.61 -12.49 -38.54
C ASN A 231 -27.57 -12.41 -39.76
N PRO A 232 -28.67 -11.64 -39.69
CA PRO A 232 -29.60 -11.53 -40.81
C PRO A 232 -28.99 -10.95 -42.09
N ASN A 233 -27.87 -10.28 -42.01
CA ASN A 233 -27.13 -9.70 -43.13
C ASN A 233 -26.04 -10.64 -43.69
N ASP A 234 -25.87 -11.83 -43.13
CA ASP A 234 -24.90 -12.81 -43.61
C ASP A 234 -25.50 -13.62 -44.77
N GLU A 235 -25.02 -13.36 -45.99
CA GLU A 235 -25.47 -14.03 -47.20
C GLU A 235 -25.32 -15.56 -47.17
N ARG A 236 -24.38 -16.09 -46.40
CA ARG A 236 -24.12 -17.54 -46.28
C ARG A 236 -25.28 -18.31 -45.66
N TYR A 237 -26.08 -17.64 -44.83
CA TYR A 237 -27.09 -18.28 -44.00
C TYR A 237 -28.53 -17.78 -44.26
N LYS A 238 -28.74 -16.89 -45.18
CA LYS A 238 -30.09 -16.36 -45.48
C LYS A 238 -31.13 -17.42 -45.77
N ASP A 239 -30.75 -18.47 -46.52
CA ASP A 239 -31.65 -19.53 -46.94
C ASP A 239 -31.92 -20.58 -45.84
N VAL A 240 -31.18 -20.54 -44.75
CA VAL A 240 -31.34 -21.50 -43.66
C VAL A 240 -32.05 -20.93 -42.42
N ILE A 241 -32.27 -19.61 -42.38
CA ILE A 241 -33.06 -18.99 -41.31
C ILE A 241 -34.47 -19.56 -41.30
N GLY A 242 -34.93 -20.00 -40.14
CA GLY A 242 -36.22 -20.67 -39.94
C GLY A 242 -36.20 -22.19 -40.15
N LYS A 243 -35.10 -22.75 -40.65
CA LYS A 243 -34.86 -24.20 -40.66
C LYS A 243 -34.44 -24.68 -39.28
N LYS A 244 -34.34 -25.99 -39.12
CA LYS A 244 -33.90 -26.62 -37.88
C LYS A 244 -32.65 -27.46 -38.12
N VAL A 245 -31.86 -27.60 -37.06
CA VAL A 245 -30.73 -28.53 -36.98
C VAL A 245 -30.98 -29.55 -35.86
N ILE A 246 -30.29 -30.67 -35.94
CA ILE A 246 -30.30 -31.69 -34.88
C ILE A 246 -29.08 -31.47 -34.00
N LEU A 247 -29.28 -31.26 -32.69
CA LEU A 247 -28.19 -31.18 -31.75
C LEU A 247 -27.49 -32.54 -31.65
N PRO A 248 -26.21 -32.62 -31.99
CA PRO A 248 -25.45 -33.86 -31.84
C PRO A 248 -25.58 -34.49 -30.47
N ILE A 249 -25.52 -35.82 -30.39
CA ILE A 249 -25.64 -36.65 -29.18
C ILE A 249 -27.06 -36.63 -28.56
N ILE A 250 -27.59 -35.44 -28.31
CA ILE A 250 -28.90 -35.26 -27.61
C ILE A 250 -30.07 -35.55 -28.56
N GLY A 251 -29.95 -35.22 -29.85
CA GLY A 251 -31.00 -35.40 -30.82
C GLY A 251 -32.14 -34.36 -30.82
N ARG A 252 -32.00 -33.31 -30.04
CA ARG A 252 -32.98 -32.21 -29.95
C ARG A 252 -32.96 -31.38 -31.26
N GLU A 253 -34.14 -31.03 -31.75
CA GLU A 253 -34.28 -30.07 -32.83
C GLU A 253 -34.07 -28.65 -32.34
N LEU A 254 -33.17 -27.90 -32.98
CA LEU A 254 -32.87 -26.50 -32.68
C LEU A 254 -33.26 -25.62 -33.83
N PRO A 255 -34.02 -24.51 -33.64
CA PRO A 255 -34.31 -23.54 -34.69
C PRO A 255 -33.07 -22.72 -35.05
N ILE A 256 -32.95 -22.34 -36.31
CA ILE A 256 -31.98 -21.34 -36.77
C ILE A 256 -32.69 -20.00 -36.82
N LEU A 257 -32.23 -19.07 -35.98
CA LEU A 257 -32.84 -17.74 -35.82
C LEU A 257 -31.88 -16.64 -36.30
N ALA A 258 -32.45 -15.48 -36.65
CA ALA A 258 -31.69 -14.31 -36.99
C ALA A 258 -31.50 -13.40 -35.79
N ASP A 259 -30.25 -13.04 -35.49
CA ASP A 259 -29.92 -12.07 -34.46
C ASP A 259 -28.72 -11.22 -34.87
N GLU A 260 -28.85 -9.91 -34.80
CA GLU A 260 -27.79 -8.95 -35.19
C GLU A 260 -26.57 -8.98 -34.23
N TYR A 261 -26.68 -9.62 -33.12
CA TYR A 261 -25.58 -9.81 -32.16
C TYR A 261 -24.41 -10.60 -32.77
N VAL A 262 -24.69 -11.52 -33.68
CA VAL A 262 -23.68 -12.40 -34.29
C VAL A 262 -22.71 -11.60 -35.16
N ASP A 263 -21.43 -11.69 -34.87
CA ASP A 263 -20.37 -11.15 -35.73
C ASP A 263 -20.15 -12.09 -36.94
N ILE A 264 -20.35 -11.56 -38.12
CA ILE A 264 -20.24 -12.28 -39.41
C ILE A 264 -18.81 -12.79 -39.65
N GLU A 265 -17.82 -12.04 -39.18
CA GLU A 265 -16.39 -12.33 -39.37
C GLU A 265 -15.80 -13.26 -38.30
N PHE A 266 -16.53 -13.48 -37.21
CA PHE A 266 -16.02 -14.29 -36.11
C PHE A 266 -16.43 -15.77 -36.22
N GLY A 267 -15.46 -16.67 -36.12
CA GLY A 267 -15.67 -18.10 -36.16
C GLY A 267 -16.31 -18.54 -37.51
N SER A 268 -17.39 -19.28 -37.41
CA SER A 268 -18.17 -19.72 -38.58
C SER A 268 -19.24 -18.71 -39.04
N GLY A 269 -19.47 -17.65 -38.29
CA GLY A 269 -20.58 -16.71 -38.46
C GLY A 269 -21.93 -17.27 -38.01
N ALA A 270 -21.95 -18.47 -37.47
CA ALA A 270 -23.10 -19.08 -36.81
C ALA A 270 -22.77 -19.44 -35.39
N MET A 271 -23.64 -19.08 -34.45
CA MET A 271 -23.42 -19.22 -33.04
C MET A 271 -24.47 -20.12 -32.39
N LYS A 272 -24.01 -21.09 -31.60
CA LYS A 272 -24.88 -21.86 -30.72
C LYS A 272 -25.36 -20.98 -29.55
N VAL A 273 -26.58 -21.22 -29.09
CA VAL A 273 -27.16 -20.48 -27.97
C VAL A 273 -27.45 -21.44 -26.81
N THR A 274 -26.74 -21.24 -25.71
CA THR A 274 -26.93 -21.97 -24.46
C THR A 274 -27.32 -20.95 -23.34
N PRO A 275 -28.60 -20.58 -23.24
CA PRO A 275 -29.01 -19.44 -22.40
C PRO A 275 -28.69 -19.61 -20.92
N ALA A 276 -28.59 -20.85 -20.42
CA ALA A 276 -28.32 -21.14 -19.03
C ALA A 276 -26.83 -21.06 -18.60
N HIS A 277 -25.89 -20.95 -19.56
CA HIS A 277 -24.45 -21.06 -19.32
C HIS A 277 -23.59 -19.97 -19.97
N ASP A 278 -24.21 -18.93 -20.54
CA ASP A 278 -23.52 -17.78 -21.09
C ASP A 278 -24.39 -16.52 -20.96
N PRO A 279 -23.83 -15.37 -20.49
CA PRO A 279 -24.59 -14.13 -20.31
C PRO A 279 -25.17 -13.57 -21.58
N ASN A 280 -24.44 -13.63 -22.70
CA ASN A 280 -24.89 -13.13 -24.00
C ASN A 280 -25.98 -14.05 -24.59
N ASP A 281 -25.78 -15.35 -24.44
CA ASP A 281 -26.77 -16.34 -24.88
C ASP A 281 -28.09 -16.22 -24.08
N PHE A 282 -27.98 -15.86 -22.80
CA PHE A 282 -29.16 -15.58 -21.96
C PHE A 282 -29.98 -14.39 -22.49
N GLU A 283 -29.31 -13.29 -22.86
CA GLU A 283 -29.99 -12.13 -23.48
C GLU A 283 -30.64 -12.48 -24.83
N ILE A 284 -29.93 -13.24 -25.67
CA ILE A 284 -30.48 -13.75 -26.91
C ILE A 284 -31.69 -14.66 -26.65
N GLY A 285 -31.54 -15.54 -25.62
CA GLY A 285 -32.63 -16.43 -25.22
C GLY A 285 -33.87 -15.68 -24.74
N GLN A 286 -33.72 -14.58 -24.03
CA GLN A 286 -34.83 -13.70 -23.62
C GLN A 286 -35.50 -13.04 -24.83
N ARG A 287 -34.74 -12.50 -25.80
CA ARG A 287 -35.29 -11.86 -27.02
C ARG A 287 -36.11 -12.83 -27.87
N HIS A 288 -35.65 -14.07 -27.92
CA HIS A 288 -36.27 -15.10 -28.78
C HIS A 288 -37.15 -16.10 -28.01
N HIS A 289 -37.38 -15.86 -26.70
CA HIS A 289 -38.21 -16.72 -25.85
C HIS A 289 -37.73 -18.19 -25.79
N LEU A 290 -36.41 -18.39 -25.71
CA LEU A 290 -35.82 -19.72 -25.67
C LEU A 290 -35.87 -20.33 -24.27
N GLU A 291 -35.92 -21.66 -24.25
CA GLU A 291 -35.83 -22.42 -22.99
C GLU A 291 -34.42 -22.33 -22.38
N ASN A 292 -34.33 -22.26 -21.06
CA ASN A 292 -33.07 -22.31 -20.31
C ASN A 292 -32.82 -23.74 -19.86
N ILE A 293 -31.85 -24.43 -20.43
CA ILE A 293 -31.49 -25.81 -20.06
C ILE A 293 -30.18 -25.79 -19.31
N ILE A 294 -30.24 -26.07 -18.00
CA ILE A 294 -29.07 -26.18 -17.14
C ILE A 294 -28.47 -27.57 -17.31
N VAL A 295 -27.18 -27.68 -17.64
CA VAL A 295 -26.50 -28.97 -17.89
C VAL A 295 -25.45 -29.31 -16.83
N MET A 296 -25.24 -28.46 -15.84
CA MET A 296 -24.28 -28.65 -14.75
C MET A 296 -24.97 -28.45 -13.40
N ASP A 297 -24.46 -29.15 -12.39
CA ASP A 297 -24.84 -28.93 -11.01
C ASP A 297 -23.94 -27.86 -10.34
N GLU A 298 -24.19 -27.56 -9.08
CA GLU A 298 -23.44 -26.58 -8.27
C GLU A 298 -21.96 -26.95 -8.03
N ASN A 299 -21.56 -28.22 -8.27
CA ASN A 299 -20.16 -28.65 -8.17
C ASN A 299 -19.42 -28.57 -9.53
N GLY A 300 -20.06 -28.08 -10.57
CA GLY A 300 -19.51 -28.10 -11.93
C GLY A 300 -19.51 -29.48 -12.58
N LYS A 301 -20.30 -30.42 -12.04
CA LYS A 301 -20.52 -31.73 -12.65
C LYS A 301 -21.73 -31.70 -13.55
N MET A 302 -21.68 -32.46 -14.62
CA MET A 302 -22.79 -32.57 -15.55
C MET A 302 -24.01 -33.22 -14.90
N ASN A 303 -25.20 -32.65 -15.12
CA ASN A 303 -26.44 -33.17 -14.55
C ASN A 303 -27.16 -34.11 -15.55
N ASP A 304 -28.38 -34.56 -15.24
CA ASP A 304 -29.15 -35.48 -16.06
C ASP A 304 -29.48 -34.95 -17.47
N ASN A 305 -29.55 -33.63 -17.67
CA ASN A 305 -29.73 -33.00 -18.97
C ASN A 305 -28.56 -33.22 -19.93
N ALA A 306 -27.40 -33.61 -19.40
CA ALA A 306 -26.22 -33.95 -20.18
C ALA A 306 -26.21 -35.40 -20.70
N SER A 307 -27.30 -36.16 -20.55
CA SER A 307 -27.45 -37.54 -21.03
C SER A 307 -26.34 -38.46 -20.51
N GLN A 308 -25.63 -39.15 -21.39
CA GLN A 308 -24.56 -40.10 -21.03
C GLN A 308 -23.37 -39.49 -20.29
N TYR A 309 -23.26 -38.19 -20.26
CA TYR A 309 -22.17 -37.45 -19.54
C TYR A 309 -22.56 -37.05 -18.12
N ALA A 310 -23.79 -37.36 -17.67
CA ALA A 310 -24.23 -37.03 -16.32
C ALA A 310 -23.27 -37.60 -15.26
N GLY A 311 -22.95 -36.82 -14.27
CA GLY A 311 -22.02 -37.15 -13.19
C GLY A 311 -20.52 -36.89 -13.47
N LEU A 312 -20.15 -36.61 -14.73
CA LEU A 312 -18.78 -36.27 -15.08
C LEU A 312 -18.46 -34.82 -14.71
N ASP A 313 -17.21 -34.56 -14.34
CA ASP A 313 -16.70 -33.21 -14.28
C ASP A 313 -16.83 -32.53 -15.67
N ARG A 314 -17.10 -31.23 -15.67
CA ARG A 314 -17.30 -30.44 -16.91
C ARG A 314 -16.15 -30.58 -17.92
N PHE A 315 -14.90 -30.63 -17.44
CA PHE A 315 -13.71 -30.78 -18.31
C PHE A 315 -13.51 -32.22 -18.78
N GLU A 316 -13.85 -33.18 -17.95
CA GLU A 316 -13.90 -34.61 -18.38
C GLU A 316 -15.00 -34.81 -19.42
N CYS A 317 -16.17 -34.21 -19.24
CA CYS A 317 -17.24 -34.18 -20.23
C CYS A 317 -16.77 -33.58 -21.55
N ARG A 318 -16.14 -32.42 -21.53
CA ARG A 318 -15.57 -31.78 -22.72
C ARG A 318 -14.70 -32.74 -23.52
N LYS A 319 -13.77 -33.39 -22.86
CA LYS A 319 -12.83 -34.32 -23.48
C LYS A 319 -13.55 -35.52 -24.10
N LYS A 320 -14.43 -36.14 -23.36
CA LYS A 320 -15.17 -37.34 -23.79
C LYS A 320 -16.17 -37.00 -24.91
N LEU A 321 -16.87 -35.85 -24.80
CA LEU A 321 -17.80 -35.39 -25.82
C LEU A 321 -17.08 -35.12 -27.16
N VAL A 322 -15.91 -34.50 -27.12
CA VAL A 322 -15.13 -34.28 -28.35
C VAL A 322 -14.66 -35.60 -28.97
N GLU A 323 -14.27 -36.58 -28.16
CA GLU A 323 -13.93 -37.94 -28.64
C GLU A 323 -15.15 -38.61 -29.33
N ASP A 324 -16.33 -38.54 -28.72
CA ASP A 324 -17.56 -39.10 -29.27
C ASP A 324 -18.00 -38.42 -30.56
N LEU A 325 -17.85 -37.08 -30.63
CA LEU A 325 -18.14 -36.31 -31.87
C LEU A 325 -17.16 -36.64 -32.99
N LYS A 326 -15.88 -36.89 -32.69
CA LYS A 326 -14.88 -37.39 -33.65
C LYS A 326 -15.28 -38.74 -34.21
N ALA A 327 -15.71 -39.65 -33.33
CA ALA A 327 -16.14 -40.98 -33.72
C ALA A 327 -17.36 -40.96 -34.67
N GLN A 328 -18.20 -39.92 -34.59
CA GLN A 328 -19.36 -39.69 -35.46
C GLN A 328 -19.07 -38.82 -36.70
N ASP A 329 -17.83 -38.49 -36.99
CA ASP A 329 -17.41 -37.56 -38.05
C ASP A 329 -18.05 -36.15 -37.97
N LEU A 330 -18.32 -35.69 -36.78
CA LEU A 330 -18.96 -34.39 -36.49
C LEU A 330 -17.98 -33.28 -36.11
N VAL A 331 -16.67 -33.56 -35.99
CA VAL A 331 -15.64 -32.58 -35.80
C VAL A 331 -15.01 -32.17 -37.10
N ILE A 332 -15.06 -30.88 -37.43
CA ILE A 332 -14.45 -30.34 -38.65
C ILE A 332 -12.96 -30.10 -38.41
N LYS A 333 -12.64 -29.33 -37.36
CA LYS A 333 -11.26 -29.00 -36.95
C LYS A 333 -11.23 -28.58 -35.51
N ILE A 334 -10.03 -28.59 -34.91
CA ILE A 334 -9.71 -28.08 -33.59
C ILE A 334 -8.52 -27.19 -33.77
N GLU A 335 -8.66 -25.90 -33.43
CA GLU A 335 -7.60 -24.90 -33.53
C GLU A 335 -7.10 -24.49 -32.13
N GLU A 336 -5.82 -24.27 -32.01
CA GLU A 336 -5.29 -23.62 -30.80
C GLU A 336 -5.82 -22.20 -30.71
N HIS A 337 -6.29 -21.82 -29.55
CA HIS A 337 -6.89 -20.51 -29.34
C HIS A 337 -6.52 -19.97 -27.96
N MET A 338 -5.89 -18.79 -27.96
CA MET A 338 -5.63 -18.05 -26.73
C MET A 338 -6.90 -17.26 -26.40
N HIS A 339 -7.45 -17.49 -25.22
CA HIS A 339 -8.65 -16.78 -24.76
C HIS A 339 -8.61 -16.50 -23.28
N SER A 340 -9.34 -15.46 -22.88
CA SER A 340 -9.43 -15.03 -21.50
C SER A 340 -10.44 -15.89 -20.73
N VAL A 341 -10.00 -16.48 -19.62
CA VAL A 341 -10.81 -17.36 -18.78
C VAL A 341 -10.91 -16.76 -17.38
N GLY A 342 -12.14 -16.65 -16.88
CA GLY A 342 -12.41 -16.16 -15.54
C GLY A 342 -12.09 -17.21 -14.46
N HIS A 343 -11.33 -16.81 -13.44
CA HIS A 343 -11.00 -17.62 -12.28
C HIS A 343 -11.50 -16.95 -11.00
N SER A 344 -11.98 -17.73 -10.06
CA SER A 344 -12.34 -17.21 -8.73
C SER A 344 -11.09 -16.70 -8.00
N GLU A 345 -11.12 -15.45 -7.57
CA GLU A 345 -10.04 -14.86 -6.77
C GLU A 345 -9.74 -15.68 -5.49
N ARG A 346 -10.76 -16.35 -4.93
CA ARG A 346 -10.68 -17.04 -3.65
C ARG A 346 -10.25 -18.50 -3.76
N SER A 347 -10.82 -19.24 -4.69
CA SER A 347 -10.54 -20.67 -4.85
C SER A 347 -9.56 -21.00 -5.97
N GLY A 348 -9.33 -20.06 -6.90
CA GLY A 348 -8.57 -20.28 -8.13
C GLY A 348 -9.29 -21.16 -9.16
N ALA A 349 -10.52 -21.58 -8.87
CA ALA A 349 -11.30 -22.41 -9.79
C ALA A 349 -11.75 -21.60 -11.01
N VAL A 350 -11.85 -22.27 -12.17
CA VAL A 350 -12.50 -21.69 -13.35
C VAL A 350 -13.98 -21.43 -13.02
N VAL A 351 -14.37 -20.17 -13.15
CA VAL A 351 -15.74 -19.72 -12.89
C VAL A 351 -16.69 -20.23 -13.97
N GLU A 352 -17.87 -20.70 -13.55
CA GLU A 352 -18.95 -21.07 -14.47
C GLU A 352 -20.00 -19.95 -14.54
N PRO A 353 -20.33 -19.44 -15.73
CA PRO A 353 -21.58 -18.72 -15.95
C PRO A 353 -22.74 -19.70 -15.68
N TYR A 354 -23.58 -19.34 -14.71
CA TYR A 354 -24.59 -20.25 -14.19
C TYR A 354 -25.91 -19.52 -13.93
N LEU A 355 -27.00 -20.05 -14.45
CA LEU A 355 -28.33 -19.49 -14.21
C LEU A 355 -28.78 -19.79 -12.79
N SER A 356 -29.02 -18.77 -12.02
CA SER A 356 -29.42 -18.92 -10.60
C SER A 356 -30.29 -17.76 -10.15
N THR A 357 -31.20 -18.07 -9.22
CA THR A 357 -32.00 -17.07 -8.53
C THR A 357 -31.19 -16.51 -7.37
N GLN A 358 -30.88 -15.23 -7.40
CA GLN A 358 -30.02 -14.54 -6.43
C GLN A 358 -30.66 -13.20 -6.01
N TRP A 359 -30.07 -12.56 -5.01
CA TRP A 359 -30.36 -11.20 -4.62
C TRP A 359 -29.38 -10.24 -5.26
N PHE A 360 -29.87 -9.11 -5.77
CA PHE A 360 -29.11 -8.11 -6.48
C PHE A 360 -29.39 -6.70 -5.98
N VAL A 361 -28.37 -5.83 -6.13
CA VAL A 361 -28.54 -4.38 -5.98
C VAL A 361 -28.47 -3.73 -7.36
N LYS A 362 -29.49 -2.92 -7.71
CA LYS A 362 -29.45 -2.03 -8.88
C LYS A 362 -28.43 -0.93 -8.62
N MET A 363 -27.30 -0.98 -9.33
CA MET A 363 -26.17 -0.12 -9.02
C MET A 363 -26.23 1.26 -9.66
N LYS A 364 -26.85 1.39 -10.83
CA LYS A 364 -26.88 2.67 -11.57
C LYS A 364 -27.37 3.87 -10.76
N PRO A 365 -28.48 3.82 -10.00
CA PRO A 365 -28.91 4.96 -9.20
C PRO A 365 -27.90 5.36 -8.12
N LEU A 366 -27.30 4.39 -7.45
CA LEU A 366 -26.30 4.61 -6.41
C LEU A 366 -24.99 5.17 -6.98
N ALA A 367 -24.53 4.62 -8.08
CA ALA A 367 -23.34 5.09 -8.78
C ALA A 367 -23.49 6.51 -9.33
N GLN A 368 -24.69 6.84 -9.86
CA GLN A 368 -24.97 8.19 -10.36
C GLN A 368 -24.89 9.23 -9.23
N GLN A 369 -25.42 8.90 -8.05
CA GLN A 369 -25.33 9.76 -6.87
C GLN A 369 -23.88 10.00 -6.46
N ALA A 370 -23.03 8.97 -6.52
CA ALA A 370 -21.59 9.08 -6.24
C ALA A 370 -20.86 9.96 -7.26
N LEU A 371 -21.16 9.78 -8.57
CA LEU A 371 -20.60 10.62 -9.64
C LEU A 371 -21.02 12.09 -9.50
N ASP A 372 -22.29 12.35 -9.16
CA ASP A 372 -22.80 13.70 -8.98
C ASP A 372 -22.16 14.40 -7.79
N ASN A 373 -21.93 13.68 -6.71
CA ASN A 373 -21.23 14.22 -5.53
C ASN A 373 -19.83 14.72 -5.86
N GLN A 374 -19.09 14.04 -6.75
CA GLN A 374 -17.72 14.43 -7.15
C GLN A 374 -17.67 15.76 -7.94
N LYS A 375 -18.81 16.26 -8.41
CA LYS A 375 -18.96 17.55 -9.10
C LYS A 375 -19.32 18.71 -8.18
N THR A 376 -19.48 18.44 -6.89
CA THR A 376 -19.86 19.42 -5.86
C THR A 376 -18.70 19.81 -4.98
N ASP A 377 -18.89 20.84 -4.14
CA ASP A 377 -17.90 21.23 -3.12
C ASP A 377 -17.76 20.17 -2.02
N ASN A 378 -18.71 19.21 -1.93
CA ASN A 378 -18.68 18.07 -1.01
C ASN A 378 -17.98 16.83 -1.64
N ARG A 379 -17.16 17.06 -2.65
CA ARG A 379 -16.39 15.99 -3.30
C ARG A 379 -15.42 15.29 -2.34
N ILE A 380 -15.05 14.08 -2.68
CA ILE A 380 -14.01 13.32 -1.99
C ILE A 380 -12.70 13.51 -2.77
N ASP A 381 -11.63 13.86 -2.06
CA ASP A 381 -10.32 14.04 -2.67
C ASP A 381 -9.51 12.74 -2.63
N PHE A 382 -9.01 12.34 -3.81
CA PHE A 382 -8.19 11.13 -3.96
C PHE A 382 -6.70 11.49 -3.97
N TYR A 383 -5.92 10.74 -3.21
CA TYR A 383 -4.47 10.85 -3.17
C TYR A 383 -3.83 9.51 -3.57
N PRO A 384 -3.16 9.40 -4.74
CA PRO A 384 -2.99 10.48 -5.73
C PRO A 384 -4.26 10.74 -6.57
N PRO A 385 -4.40 11.98 -7.14
CA PRO A 385 -5.62 12.41 -7.86
C PRO A 385 -6.01 11.54 -9.06
N ARG A 386 -5.06 10.85 -9.70
CA ARG A 386 -5.32 9.99 -10.87
C ARG A 386 -6.35 8.90 -10.59
N PHE A 387 -6.48 8.44 -9.36
CA PHE A 387 -7.43 7.40 -8.98
C PHE A 387 -8.90 7.87 -8.96
N GLU A 388 -9.15 9.16 -8.94
CA GLU A 388 -10.51 9.69 -9.13
C GLU A 388 -11.05 9.33 -10.52
N ASN A 389 -10.24 9.43 -11.56
CA ASN A 389 -10.62 9.02 -12.91
C ASN A 389 -10.91 7.52 -12.99
N THR A 390 -10.13 6.71 -12.27
CA THR A 390 -10.36 5.28 -12.17
C THR A 390 -11.70 5.00 -11.49
N PHE A 391 -11.97 5.64 -10.36
CA PHE A 391 -13.25 5.55 -9.66
C PHE A 391 -14.43 5.95 -10.55
N ASN A 392 -14.36 7.12 -11.20
CA ASN A 392 -15.43 7.63 -12.05
C ASN A 392 -15.77 6.68 -13.20
N ARG A 393 -14.75 6.15 -13.90
CA ARG A 393 -14.95 5.19 -14.99
C ARG A 393 -15.71 3.95 -14.54
N TRP A 394 -15.36 3.42 -13.38
CA TRP A 394 -16.04 2.26 -12.84
C TRP A 394 -17.48 2.55 -12.43
N MET A 395 -17.74 3.73 -11.90
CA MET A 395 -19.13 4.14 -11.58
C MET A 395 -19.99 4.28 -12.86
N GLU A 396 -19.40 4.74 -13.95
CA GLU A 396 -20.08 4.87 -15.25
C GLU A 396 -20.40 3.51 -15.88
N GLU A 397 -19.55 2.52 -15.70
CA GLU A 397 -19.65 1.17 -16.30
C GLU A 397 -20.24 0.13 -15.34
N ILE A 398 -20.70 0.52 -14.16
CA ILE A 398 -21.10 -0.40 -13.09
C ILE A 398 -22.29 -1.26 -13.51
N ARG A 399 -22.22 -2.55 -13.14
CA ARG A 399 -23.29 -3.54 -13.29
C ARG A 399 -23.97 -3.81 -11.95
N ASP A 400 -25.16 -4.44 -12.03
CA ASP A 400 -25.85 -4.86 -10.82
C ASP A 400 -24.99 -5.81 -9.98
N TRP A 401 -25.01 -5.62 -8.69
CA TRP A 401 -24.18 -6.35 -7.74
C TRP A 401 -24.95 -7.53 -7.17
N THR A 402 -24.44 -8.75 -7.37
CA THR A 402 -24.94 -9.97 -6.74
C THR A 402 -24.51 -10.01 -5.28
N ILE A 403 -25.45 -9.92 -4.37
CA ILE A 403 -25.19 -9.77 -2.91
C ILE A 403 -25.42 -11.02 -2.10
N SER A 404 -26.09 -12.05 -2.61
CA SER A 404 -26.31 -13.30 -1.92
C SER A 404 -25.13 -14.27 -2.07
N ARG A 405 -24.82 -14.99 -1.01
CA ARG A 405 -23.76 -16.01 -0.95
C ARG A 405 -24.29 -17.25 -0.26
N GLN A 406 -23.99 -18.42 -0.82
CA GLN A 406 -24.41 -19.72 -0.33
C GLN A 406 -23.45 -20.20 0.76
N LEU A 407 -23.39 -19.43 1.83
CA LEU A 407 -22.51 -19.63 2.98
C LEU A 407 -23.33 -19.68 4.27
N TRP A 408 -22.73 -20.11 5.36
CA TRP A 408 -23.31 -20.04 6.69
C TRP A 408 -22.70 -18.90 7.53
N TRP A 409 -21.43 -18.60 7.31
CA TRP A 409 -20.73 -17.52 8.01
C TRP A 409 -20.96 -16.17 7.33
N GLY A 410 -21.74 -15.32 7.95
CA GLY A 410 -22.08 -14.00 7.45
C GLY A 410 -23.43 -13.51 7.97
N HIS A 411 -23.88 -12.40 7.40
CA HIS A 411 -25.21 -11.82 7.70
C HIS A 411 -26.28 -12.58 6.91
N GLN A 412 -27.10 -13.37 7.60
CA GLN A 412 -28.21 -14.07 6.96
C GLN A 412 -29.22 -13.06 6.40
N ILE A 413 -29.65 -13.30 5.16
CA ILE A 413 -30.54 -12.38 4.44
C ILE A 413 -31.85 -12.25 5.22
N PRO A 414 -32.29 -11.02 5.54
CA PRO A 414 -33.52 -10.76 6.33
C PRO A 414 -34.78 -10.84 5.44
N ALA A 415 -34.94 -11.99 4.81
CA ALA A 415 -36.10 -12.33 3.99
C ALA A 415 -36.63 -13.70 4.40
N TRP A 416 -37.95 -13.85 4.41
CA TRP A 416 -38.64 -15.09 4.77
C TRP A 416 -39.62 -15.44 3.68
N TYR A 417 -39.76 -16.74 3.44
CA TYR A 417 -40.70 -17.30 2.46
C TYR A 417 -41.83 -18.01 3.19
N HIS A 418 -43.09 -17.64 2.90
CA HIS A 418 -44.23 -18.35 3.46
C HIS A 418 -44.26 -19.81 2.97
N ASN A 419 -44.32 -20.76 3.90
CA ASN A 419 -44.18 -22.20 3.62
C ASN A 419 -45.21 -22.77 2.63
N GLU A 420 -46.43 -22.19 2.61
CA GLU A 420 -47.52 -22.64 1.73
C GLU A 420 -47.62 -21.80 0.43
N THR A 421 -47.51 -20.48 0.53
CA THR A 421 -47.81 -19.58 -0.59
C THR A 421 -46.55 -19.17 -1.38
N GLY A 422 -45.37 -19.30 -0.80
CA GLY A 422 -44.14 -18.79 -1.36
C GLY A 422 -44.02 -17.27 -1.34
N GLU A 423 -44.93 -16.58 -0.65
CA GLU A 423 -44.87 -15.11 -0.49
C GLU A 423 -43.57 -14.70 0.23
N VAL A 424 -42.96 -13.60 -0.21
CA VAL A 424 -41.71 -13.08 0.34
C VAL A 424 -42.02 -11.96 1.32
N TYR A 425 -41.54 -12.10 2.53
CA TYR A 425 -41.51 -11.04 3.55
C TYR A 425 -40.06 -10.58 3.75
N VAL A 426 -39.82 -9.27 3.69
CA VAL A 426 -38.51 -8.64 3.99
C VAL A 426 -38.72 -7.65 5.13
N GLY A 427 -37.94 -7.82 6.20
CA GLY A 427 -38.05 -6.99 7.39
C GLY A 427 -36.81 -7.06 8.28
N GLU A 428 -36.58 -6.04 9.10
CA GLU A 428 -35.51 -6.01 10.08
C GLU A 428 -35.66 -7.10 11.16
N GLU A 429 -36.92 -7.43 11.46
CA GLU A 429 -37.30 -8.50 12.39
C GLU A 429 -38.06 -9.59 11.65
N ALA A 430 -38.05 -10.79 12.20
CA ALA A 430 -38.82 -11.91 11.66
C ALA A 430 -40.34 -11.63 11.70
N PRO A 431 -41.12 -12.28 10.79
CA PRO A 431 -42.59 -12.20 10.86
C PRO A 431 -43.12 -12.68 12.23
N ALA A 432 -44.24 -12.09 12.68
CA ALA A 432 -44.80 -12.44 13.98
C ALA A 432 -45.27 -13.89 14.11
N ASP A 433 -45.69 -14.48 13.00
CA ASP A 433 -46.11 -15.90 12.87
C ASP A 433 -44.96 -16.76 12.23
N ILE A 434 -43.81 -16.67 12.81
CA ILE A 434 -42.54 -17.27 12.28
C ILE A 434 -42.67 -18.77 11.94
N GLU A 435 -43.54 -19.49 12.58
CA GLU A 435 -43.77 -20.93 12.31
C GLU A 435 -44.31 -21.20 10.88
N ASN A 436 -44.86 -20.19 10.21
CA ASN A 436 -45.37 -20.29 8.85
C ASN A 436 -44.33 -19.84 7.80
N TRP A 437 -43.15 -19.44 8.25
CA TRP A 437 -42.14 -18.85 7.38
C TRP A 437 -40.78 -19.56 7.52
N THR A 438 -40.07 -19.60 6.42
CA THR A 438 -38.66 -20.08 6.40
C THR A 438 -37.78 -18.93 5.97
N GLN A 439 -36.76 -18.61 6.78
CA GLN A 439 -35.78 -17.59 6.43
C GLN A 439 -34.89 -18.05 5.26
N ASP A 440 -34.53 -17.12 4.40
CA ASP A 440 -33.54 -17.36 3.34
C ASP A 440 -32.23 -17.91 3.94
N GLU A 441 -31.73 -19.00 3.38
CA GLU A 441 -30.52 -19.68 3.90
C GLU A 441 -29.23 -18.96 3.57
N ASP A 442 -29.26 -18.09 2.55
CA ASP A 442 -28.08 -17.38 2.07
C ASP A 442 -27.70 -16.26 3.05
N VAL A 443 -26.42 -15.89 2.98
CA VAL A 443 -25.86 -14.73 3.66
C VAL A 443 -25.52 -13.65 2.66
N LEU A 444 -25.33 -12.42 3.13
CA LEU A 444 -24.90 -11.29 2.32
C LEU A 444 -23.38 -11.37 2.08
N ASP A 445 -22.97 -10.87 0.93
CA ASP A 445 -21.57 -10.61 0.59
C ASP A 445 -20.89 -9.80 1.70
N THR A 446 -19.66 -10.17 2.08
CA THR A 446 -18.91 -9.46 3.13
C THR A 446 -18.77 -7.97 2.84
N TRP A 447 -18.65 -7.61 1.56
CA TRP A 447 -18.54 -6.21 1.15
C TRP A 447 -19.82 -5.39 1.36
N PHE A 448 -20.95 -6.04 1.57
CA PHE A 448 -22.21 -5.38 1.89
C PHE A 448 -22.15 -4.74 3.28
N SER A 449 -21.68 -5.46 4.28
CA SER A 449 -21.48 -4.94 5.64
C SER A 449 -20.27 -4.00 5.72
N SER A 450 -19.18 -4.33 5.03
CA SER A 450 -17.95 -3.52 5.00
C SER A 450 -18.18 -2.13 4.39
N ALA A 451 -19.13 -2.00 3.48
CA ALA A 451 -19.55 -0.72 2.88
C ALA A 451 -20.15 0.28 3.88
N LEU A 452 -20.62 -0.21 5.01
CA LEU A 452 -21.23 0.63 6.07
C LEU A 452 -20.22 1.07 7.13
N TRP A 453 -18.98 0.59 7.03
CA TRP A 453 -17.96 0.70 8.08
C TRP A 453 -17.73 2.12 8.60
N PRO A 454 -17.64 3.17 7.79
CA PRO A 454 -17.38 4.52 8.30
C PRO A 454 -18.45 5.07 9.25
N PHE A 455 -19.68 4.62 9.14
CA PHE A 455 -20.81 5.13 9.95
C PHE A 455 -21.44 4.07 10.86
N SER A 456 -21.47 2.80 10.46
CA SER A 456 -21.98 1.73 11.33
C SER A 456 -21.12 1.52 12.58
N THR A 457 -19.81 1.71 12.47
CA THR A 457 -18.86 1.64 13.59
C THR A 457 -19.09 2.72 14.65
N LEU A 458 -19.68 3.84 14.26
CA LEU A 458 -19.92 5.00 15.12
C LEU A 458 -21.34 5.04 15.72
N GLY A 459 -22.14 4.00 15.46
CA GLY A 459 -23.45 3.82 16.09
C GLY A 459 -24.64 3.95 15.16
N TRP A 460 -24.45 4.35 13.88
CA TRP A 460 -25.55 4.33 12.93
C TRP A 460 -26.14 2.90 12.83
N PRO A 461 -27.47 2.69 12.77
CA PRO A 461 -28.52 3.64 12.36
C PRO A 461 -29.09 4.54 13.48
N ASN A 462 -28.55 4.49 14.69
CA ASN A 462 -28.95 5.46 15.71
C ASN A 462 -28.27 6.81 15.42
N GLU A 463 -29.01 7.71 14.80
CA GLU A 463 -28.52 9.04 14.43
C GLU A 463 -28.24 9.94 15.65
N GLU A 464 -28.75 9.60 16.82
CA GLU A 464 -28.51 10.27 18.11
C GLU A 464 -27.25 9.72 18.82
N ALA A 465 -26.60 8.70 18.27
CA ALA A 465 -25.37 8.15 18.84
C ALA A 465 -24.28 9.23 18.92
N LYS A 466 -23.69 9.45 20.09
CA LYS A 466 -22.68 10.48 20.32
C LYS A 466 -21.48 10.38 19.39
N ASP A 467 -20.98 9.18 19.19
CA ASP A 467 -19.82 8.96 18.31
C ASP A 467 -20.17 9.25 16.84
N TYR A 468 -21.38 8.88 16.39
CA TYR A 468 -21.83 9.19 15.05
C TYR A 468 -21.97 10.71 14.83
N GLN A 469 -22.57 11.42 15.78
CA GLN A 469 -22.70 12.88 15.67
C GLN A 469 -21.35 13.61 15.73
N ARG A 470 -20.41 13.10 16.54
CA ARG A 470 -19.12 13.75 16.78
C ARG A 470 -18.07 13.43 15.71
N TYR A 471 -17.95 12.16 15.31
CA TYR A 471 -16.82 11.64 14.55
C TYR A 471 -17.13 11.24 13.10
N TYR A 472 -18.38 11.34 12.67
CA TYR A 472 -18.77 11.11 11.28
C TYR A 472 -19.14 12.43 10.58
N PRO A 473 -18.77 12.67 9.30
CA PRO A 473 -17.88 11.85 8.44
C PRO A 473 -16.46 11.69 8.96
N THR A 474 -15.78 10.61 8.58
CA THR A 474 -14.37 10.43 8.91
C THR A 474 -13.48 11.35 8.06
N ASN A 475 -12.24 11.59 8.47
CA ASN A 475 -11.39 12.56 7.80
C ASN A 475 -10.63 11.97 6.61
N VAL A 476 -9.99 10.82 6.80
CA VAL A 476 -9.27 10.14 5.73
C VAL A 476 -9.49 8.64 5.80
N LEU A 477 -9.72 8.04 4.63
CA LEU A 477 -9.67 6.61 4.45
C LEU A 477 -8.32 6.26 3.85
N VAL A 478 -7.60 5.33 4.46
CA VAL A 478 -6.33 4.81 3.95
C VAL A 478 -6.51 3.35 3.57
N THR A 479 -6.19 2.99 2.34
CA THR A 479 -6.31 1.61 1.87
C THR A 479 -5.46 1.37 0.62
N GLY A 480 -5.28 0.11 0.21
CA GLY A 480 -4.65 -0.25 -1.05
C GLY A 480 -5.49 0.15 -2.26
N TYR A 481 -4.83 0.49 -3.35
CA TYR A 481 -5.53 0.85 -4.60
C TYR A 481 -6.29 -0.34 -5.22
N ASP A 482 -5.95 -1.56 -4.86
CA ASP A 482 -6.52 -2.79 -5.37
C ASP A 482 -7.98 -3.01 -4.92
N ILE A 483 -8.42 -2.37 -3.84
CA ILE A 483 -9.79 -2.49 -3.33
C ILE A 483 -10.64 -1.22 -3.48
N ILE A 484 -10.32 -0.37 -4.45
CA ILE A 484 -11.14 0.83 -4.74
C ILE A 484 -12.60 0.45 -5.02
N PHE A 485 -12.85 -0.62 -5.78
CA PHE A 485 -14.22 -1.04 -6.13
C PHE A 485 -14.84 -1.92 -5.08
N PHE A 486 -14.07 -2.84 -4.51
CA PHE A 486 -14.57 -3.73 -3.48
C PHE A 486 -15.07 -2.97 -2.27
N TRP A 487 -14.36 -1.92 -1.89
CA TRP A 487 -14.61 -1.25 -0.62
C TRP A 487 -14.83 0.25 -0.74
N VAL A 488 -13.90 1.01 -1.30
CA VAL A 488 -13.96 2.49 -1.34
C VAL A 488 -15.23 2.97 -2.03
N ALA A 489 -15.49 2.50 -3.25
CA ALA A 489 -16.68 2.89 -4.03
C ALA A 489 -17.97 2.53 -3.30
N ARG A 490 -18.02 1.34 -2.70
CA ARG A 490 -19.20 0.86 -1.95
C ARG A 490 -19.45 1.67 -0.69
N MET A 491 -18.42 2.09 0.03
CA MET A 491 -18.57 3.02 1.15
C MET A 491 -19.10 4.39 0.69
N ILE A 492 -18.63 4.89 -0.44
CA ILE A 492 -19.05 6.19 -0.97
C ILE A 492 -20.53 6.18 -1.31
N PHE A 493 -21.02 5.26 -2.12
CA PHE A 493 -22.42 5.28 -2.50
C PHE A 493 -23.36 4.89 -1.34
N GLN A 494 -22.97 3.99 -0.45
CA GLN A 494 -23.77 3.67 0.73
C GLN A 494 -23.79 4.83 1.74
N GLY A 495 -22.66 5.49 1.95
CA GLY A 495 -22.60 6.66 2.81
C GLY A 495 -23.51 7.79 2.32
N LEU A 496 -23.46 8.09 1.02
CA LEU A 496 -24.32 9.11 0.42
C LEU A 496 -25.80 8.73 0.49
N GLU A 497 -26.16 7.47 0.21
CA GLU A 497 -27.54 6.99 0.24
C GLU A 497 -28.15 7.03 1.64
N PHE A 498 -27.43 6.58 2.67
CA PHE A 498 -27.97 6.38 3.99
C PHE A 498 -27.74 7.54 4.95
N THR A 499 -26.70 8.33 4.75
CA THR A 499 -26.37 9.46 5.63
C THR A 499 -26.52 10.83 4.95
N GLY A 500 -26.65 10.87 3.63
CA GLY A 500 -26.65 12.11 2.86
C GLY A 500 -25.32 12.86 2.86
N LYS A 501 -24.26 12.25 3.39
CA LYS A 501 -22.93 12.84 3.54
C LYS A 501 -21.89 11.95 2.89
N ARG A 502 -20.81 12.54 2.38
CA ARG A 502 -19.61 11.77 2.03
C ARG A 502 -19.09 11.04 3.27
N PRO A 503 -18.70 9.75 3.15
CA PRO A 503 -18.29 8.97 4.32
C PRO A 503 -16.93 9.39 4.87
N PHE A 504 -16.08 10.00 4.05
CA PHE A 504 -14.74 10.52 4.37
C PHE A 504 -14.40 11.69 3.44
N ASN A 505 -13.50 12.55 3.92
CA ASN A 505 -13.08 13.72 3.13
C ASN A 505 -12.05 13.32 2.07
N ASP A 506 -11.03 12.56 2.49
CA ASP A 506 -9.90 12.15 1.68
C ASP A 506 -9.84 10.62 1.56
N VAL A 507 -9.31 10.16 0.43
CA VAL A 507 -8.91 8.76 0.22
C VAL A 507 -7.42 8.74 -0.11
N LEU A 508 -6.63 8.22 0.80
CA LEU A 508 -5.20 7.97 0.59
C LEU A 508 -5.01 6.53 0.15
N LEU A 509 -4.54 6.35 -1.08
CA LEU A 509 -4.30 5.05 -1.68
C LEU A 509 -2.81 4.73 -1.70
N HIS A 510 -2.44 3.60 -1.14
CA HIS A 510 -1.10 3.04 -1.23
C HIS A 510 -1.07 1.88 -2.24
N GLY A 511 0.13 1.50 -2.68
CA GLY A 511 0.34 0.36 -3.55
C GLY A 511 0.43 -0.97 -2.79
N LEU A 512 0.96 -1.97 -3.48
CA LEU A 512 1.19 -3.31 -2.92
C LEU A 512 2.63 -3.44 -2.44
N VAL A 513 2.86 -4.27 -1.43
CA VAL A 513 4.22 -4.64 -1.00
C VAL A 513 4.71 -5.79 -1.88
N ARG A 514 5.87 -5.57 -2.48
CA ARG A 514 6.56 -6.56 -3.33
C ARG A 514 7.79 -7.12 -2.65
N ALA A 515 8.17 -8.33 -3.02
CA ALA A 515 9.40 -8.95 -2.56
C ALA A 515 10.66 -8.19 -3.07
N GLU A 516 11.83 -8.53 -2.52
CA GLU A 516 13.11 -7.91 -2.89
C GLU A 516 13.41 -7.98 -4.39
N ASP A 517 12.98 -9.04 -5.06
CA ASP A 517 13.11 -9.24 -6.51
C ASP A 517 12.04 -8.51 -7.35
N GLY A 518 11.11 -7.81 -6.71
CA GLY A 518 10.03 -7.05 -7.33
C GLY A 518 8.77 -7.86 -7.66
N ARG A 519 8.76 -9.18 -7.41
CA ARG A 519 7.58 -10.03 -7.61
C ARG A 519 6.54 -9.81 -6.51
N LYS A 520 5.30 -10.11 -6.81
CA LYS A 520 4.22 -10.15 -5.81
C LYS A 520 4.58 -11.18 -4.72
N MET A 521 4.39 -10.81 -3.46
CA MET A 521 4.54 -11.76 -2.35
C MET A 521 3.35 -12.72 -2.35
N SER A 522 3.63 -14.02 -2.30
CA SER A 522 2.60 -15.05 -2.17
C SER A 522 3.10 -16.23 -1.34
N LYS A 523 2.16 -16.95 -0.72
CA LYS A 523 2.47 -18.19 0.03
C LYS A 523 3.04 -19.27 -0.88
N SER A 524 2.55 -19.37 -2.11
CA SER A 524 3.00 -20.36 -3.09
C SER A 524 4.45 -20.15 -3.54
N LEU A 525 4.92 -18.89 -3.59
CA LEU A 525 6.31 -18.55 -3.93
C LEU A 525 7.25 -18.59 -2.73
N GLY A 526 6.73 -18.67 -1.49
CA GLY A 526 7.55 -18.68 -0.28
C GLY A 526 8.39 -17.40 -0.08
N ASN A 527 8.05 -16.30 -0.75
CA ASN A 527 8.78 -15.02 -0.75
C ASN A 527 8.18 -13.97 0.19
N GLY A 528 7.22 -14.36 1.03
CA GLY A 528 6.60 -13.48 2.02
C GLY A 528 7.54 -13.19 3.19
N VAL A 529 7.43 -11.97 3.73
CA VAL A 529 8.15 -11.52 4.92
C VAL A 529 7.14 -11.28 6.03
N ASP A 530 7.35 -11.92 7.18
CA ASP A 530 6.52 -11.67 8.37
C ASP A 530 6.95 -10.35 9.03
N PRO A 531 6.05 -9.36 9.17
CA PRO A 531 6.38 -8.11 9.84
C PRO A 531 6.83 -8.31 11.30
N MET A 532 6.37 -9.36 11.97
CA MET A 532 6.77 -9.64 13.36
C MET A 532 8.24 -10.05 13.45
N ASP A 533 8.76 -10.80 12.49
CA ASP A 533 10.18 -11.17 12.43
C ASP A 533 11.07 -9.95 12.20
N VAL A 534 10.63 -9.00 11.39
CA VAL A 534 11.34 -7.73 11.15
C VAL A 534 11.37 -6.89 12.43
N ILE A 535 10.24 -6.79 13.14
CA ILE A 535 10.15 -6.07 14.42
C ILE A 535 11.05 -6.71 15.47
N GLU A 536 11.07 -8.03 15.55
CA GLU A 536 11.91 -8.76 16.51
C GLU A 536 13.40 -8.48 16.30
N LYS A 537 13.83 -8.31 15.07
CA LYS A 537 15.24 -8.09 14.71
C LYS A 537 15.63 -6.60 14.76
N TYR A 538 14.80 -5.71 14.20
CA TYR A 538 15.15 -4.30 13.97
C TYR A 538 14.31 -3.32 14.80
N GLY A 539 13.25 -3.78 15.43
CA GLY A 539 12.29 -2.94 16.15
C GLY A 539 11.13 -2.42 15.27
N ALA A 540 10.03 -2.07 15.94
CA ALA A 540 8.85 -1.51 15.28
C ALA A 540 9.15 -0.17 14.60
N ASP A 541 9.94 0.69 15.23
CA ASP A 541 10.28 2.01 14.69
C ASP A 541 11.01 1.93 13.35
N SER A 542 11.93 0.96 13.18
CA SER A 542 12.63 0.72 11.93
C SER A 542 11.68 0.30 10.82
N LEU A 543 10.78 -0.63 11.10
CA LEU A 543 9.78 -1.09 10.13
C LEU A 543 8.80 0.02 9.76
N ARG A 544 8.27 0.73 10.74
CA ARG A 544 7.30 1.83 10.53
C ARG A 544 7.88 2.94 9.66
N TYR A 545 9.08 3.39 9.95
CA TYR A 545 9.74 4.43 9.16
C TYR A 545 10.03 3.96 7.74
N PHE A 546 10.52 2.74 7.56
CA PHE A 546 10.73 2.14 6.24
C PHE A 546 9.42 2.08 5.42
N LEU A 547 8.34 1.56 6.02
CA LEU A 547 7.04 1.44 5.36
C LEU A 547 6.47 2.81 4.96
N ALA A 548 6.57 3.80 5.84
CA ALA A 548 6.02 5.12 5.59
C ALA A 548 6.80 5.92 4.54
N THR A 549 8.12 5.75 4.51
CA THR A 549 9.02 6.60 3.70
C THR A 549 9.56 5.92 2.46
N GLY A 550 9.32 4.63 2.28
CA GLY A 550 9.89 3.82 1.20
C GLY A 550 9.21 3.97 -0.15
N SER A 551 8.07 4.63 -0.22
CA SER A 551 7.28 4.84 -1.44
C SER A 551 6.51 6.16 -1.39
N SER A 552 5.96 6.57 -2.52
CA SER A 552 5.03 7.70 -2.64
C SER A 552 3.59 7.21 -2.81
N PRO A 553 2.57 8.04 -2.54
CA PRO A 553 1.16 7.66 -2.68
C PRO A 553 0.85 6.99 -4.03
N GLY A 554 0.12 5.89 -3.98
CA GLY A 554 -0.31 5.12 -5.16
C GLY A 554 0.73 4.22 -5.81
N ASN A 555 1.96 4.20 -5.32
CA ASN A 555 3.02 3.35 -5.84
C ASN A 555 3.28 2.14 -4.96
N ASP A 556 3.73 1.04 -5.59
CA ASP A 556 4.12 -0.16 -4.87
C ASP A 556 5.38 0.07 -4.02
N LEU A 557 5.48 -0.64 -2.91
CA LEU A 557 6.64 -0.66 -2.03
C LEU A 557 7.41 -1.96 -2.22
N ARG A 558 8.65 -1.84 -2.63
CA ARG A 558 9.55 -3.00 -2.69
C ARG A 558 10.23 -3.18 -1.34
N TYR A 559 9.96 -4.30 -0.67
CA TYR A 559 10.63 -4.65 0.58
C TYR A 559 12.13 -4.85 0.35
N SER A 560 12.93 -4.37 1.28
CA SER A 560 14.37 -4.55 1.28
C SER A 560 14.88 -4.62 2.71
N THR A 561 15.51 -5.74 3.07
CA THR A 561 16.16 -5.91 4.38
C THR A 561 17.28 -4.89 4.57
N GLU A 562 18.05 -4.59 3.54
CA GLU A 562 19.12 -3.58 3.57
C GLU A 562 18.59 -2.19 3.90
N LYS A 563 17.43 -1.80 3.33
CA LYS A 563 16.80 -0.51 3.63
C LYS A 563 16.27 -0.44 5.07
N VAL A 564 15.69 -1.52 5.56
CA VAL A 564 15.27 -1.60 6.98
C VAL A 564 16.48 -1.48 7.91
N GLU A 565 17.58 -2.16 7.58
CA GLU A 565 18.83 -2.06 8.33
C GLU A 565 19.42 -0.64 8.29
N SER A 566 19.30 0.06 7.16
CA SER A 566 19.69 1.47 7.04
C SER A 566 18.87 2.37 7.97
N VAL A 567 17.58 2.10 8.13
CA VAL A 567 16.74 2.82 9.11
C VAL A 567 17.18 2.51 10.55
N TRP A 568 17.48 1.25 10.84
CA TRP A 568 18.02 0.87 12.15
C TRP A 568 19.33 1.60 12.46
N ASN A 569 20.22 1.75 11.48
CA ASN A 569 21.44 2.55 11.61
C ASN A 569 21.11 4.03 11.85
N PHE A 570 20.09 4.56 11.21
CA PHE A 570 19.61 5.92 11.48
C PHE A 570 19.13 6.08 12.92
N ILE A 571 18.38 5.13 13.46
CA ILE A 571 17.95 5.15 14.88
C ILE A 571 19.16 5.08 15.81
N ASN A 572 20.16 4.25 15.50
CA ASN A 572 21.41 4.23 16.27
C ASN A 572 22.12 5.59 16.29
N LYS A 573 22.12 6.28 15.14
CA LYS A 573 22.68 7.64 15.06
C LYS A 573 21.91 8.62 15.95
N ILE A 574 20.59 8.58 15.89
CA ILE A 574 19.72 9.42 16.77
C ILE A 574 19.99 9.11 18.24
N TRP A 575 20.07 7.84 18.60
CA TRP A 575 20.33 7.38 19.96
C TRP A 575 21.66 7.92 20.49
N ASN A 576 22.72 7.80 19.71
CA ASN A 576 24.03 8.29 20.08
C ASN A 576 24.08 9.82 20.17
N GLY A 577 23.43 10.53 19.25
CA GLY A 577 23.29 11.98 19.27
C GLY A 577 22.52 12.46 20.51
N ALA A 578 21.43 11.79 20.84
CA ALA A 578 20.64 12.07 22.04
C ALA A 578 21.45 11.81 23.33
N ARG A 579 22.18 10.70 23.42
CA ARG A 579 23.06 10.43 24.58
C ARG A 579 24.10 11.51 24.76
N PHE A 580 24.80 11.90 23.72
CA PHE A 580 25.78 12.98 23.78
C PHE A 580 25.13 14.28 24.26
N SER A 581 23.99 14.65 23.67
CA SER A 581 23.26 15.86 24.07
C SER A 581 22.85 15.82 25.55
N LEU A 582 22.30 14.70 26.01
CA LEU A 582 21.90 14.52 27.42
C LEU A 582 23.09 14.58 28.40
N MET A 583 24.25 14.05 28.02
CA MET A 583 25.47 14.14 28.83
C MET A 583 25.92 15.61 28.99
N ASN A 584 25.74 16.42 27.97
CA ASN A 584 26.12 17.85 28.01
C ASN A 584 25.04 18.73 28.64
N ILE A 585 23.77 18.39 28.48
CA ILE A 585 22.66 19.07 29.15
C ILE A 585 22.79 18.91 30.66
N GLY A 586 23.07 17.69 31.14
CA GLY A 586 23.22 17.36 32.57
C GLY A 586 21.88 16.96 33.21
N GLU A 587 21.97 16.15 34.28
CA GLU A 587 20.78 15.63 35.00
C GLU A 587 20.04 16.70 35.80
N ASP A 588 20.75 17.76 36.21
CA ASP A 588 20.17 18.85 37.01
C ASP A 588 19.47 19.92 36.17
N PHE A 589 19.60 19.87 34.82
CA PHE A 589 19.00 20.84 33.92
C PHE A 589 17.51 20.53 33.72
N LYS A 590 16.67 21.51 34.02
CA LYS A 590 15.21 21.39 33.97
C LYS A 590 14.61 22.20 32.82
N VAL A 591 13.35 21.98 32.55
CA VAL A 591 12.63 22.72 31.53
C VAL A 591 12.60 24.21 31.78
N GLU A 592 12.55 24.63 33.05
CA GLU A 592 12.59 26.03 33.48
C GLU A 592 13.95 26.69 33.22
N ASP A 593 15.02 25.91 33.07
CA ASP A 593 16.37 26.41 32.79
C ASP A 593 16.61 26.69 31.28
N ILE A 594 15.69 26.29 30.41
CA ILE A 594 15.79 26.51 28.95
C ILE A 594 15.57 27.99 28.67
N ASP A 595 16.64 28.68 28.29
CA ASP A 595 16.60 30.08 27.88
C ASP A 595 17.23 30.25 26.50
N LEU A 596 16.39 30.60 25.52
CA LEU A 596 16.78 30.84 24.13
C LEU A 596 16.88 32.34 23.82
N SER A 597 16.68 33.21 24.82
CA SER A 597 16.83 34.68 24.70
C SER A 597 18.27 35.16 24.92
N GLY A 598 19.16 34.25 25.33
CA GLY A 598 20.55 34.52 25.59
C GLY A 598 21.41 34.85 24.38
N ASN A 599 22.72 34.90 24.58
CA ASN A 599 23.67 35.18 23.48
C ASN A 599 23.86 33.92 22.60
N LEU A 600 23.03 33.75 21.59
CA LEU A 600 23.09 32.65 20.66
C LEU A 600 24.36 32.74 19.78
N SER A 601 25.13 31.64 19.72
CA SER A 601 26.26 31.52 18.80
C SER A 601 25.80 31.46 17.34
N LEU A 602 26.73 31.59 16.39
CA LEU A 602 26.42 31.39 14.97
C LEU A 602 25.80 30.00 14.70
N ALA A 603 26.35 28.95 15.32
CA ALA A 603 25.83 27.60 15.21
C ALA A 603 24.41 27.46 15.77
N ASP A 604 24.14 28.09 16.91
CA ASP A 604 22.82 28.11 17.53
C ASP A 604 21.78 28.75 16.61
N LYS A 605 22.10 29.92 16.07
CA LYS A 605 21.23 30.62 15.12
C LYS A 605 20.98 29.82 13.86
N TRP A 606 22.01 29.18 13.33
CA TRP A 606 21.90 28.34 12.16
C TRP A 606 20.98 27.15 12.40
N ILE A 607 21.20 26.36 13.46
CA ILE A 607 20.39 25.16 13.70
C ILE A 607 18.93 25.48 14.02
N LEU A 608 18.66 26.59 14.75
CA LEU A 608 17.31 27.06 15.03
C LEU A 608 16.58 27.49 13.75
N THR A 609 17.28 28.17 12.84
CA THR A 609 16.71 28.54 11.52
C THR A 609 16.41 27.30 10.69
N ARG A 610 17.33 26.34 10.63
CA ARG A 610 17.15 25.08 9.91
C ARG A 610 16.03 24.24 10.51
N LEU A 611 15.91 24.24 11.85
CA LEU A 611 14.80 23.58 12.56
C LEU A 611 13.44 24.15 12.12
N ASN A 612 13.31 25.48 12.10
CA ASN A 612 12.09 26.15 11.62
C ASN A 612 11.72 25.75 10.19
N GLU A 613 12.68 25.79 9.28
CA GLU A 613 12.47 25.39 7.90
C GLU A 613 12.08 23.91 7.78
N THR A 614 12.65 23.06 8.61
CA THR A 614 12.31 21.63 8.65
C THR A 614 10.90 21.40 9.20
N ILE A 615 10.51 22.12 10.27
CA ILE A 615 9.15 22.07 10.84
C ILE A 615 8.12 22.46 9.76
N GLU A 616 8.35 23.55 9.06
CA GLU A 616 7.45 24.00 7.98
C GLU A 616 7.35 22.97 6.86
N THR A 617 8.49 22.46 6.39
CA THR A 617 8.56 21.46 5.32
C THR A 617 7.85 20.17 5.70
N VAL A 618 8.15 19.63 6.88
CA VAL A 618 7.55 18.38 7.39
C VAL A 618 6.05 18.53 7.57
N THR A 619 5.60 19.65 8.14
CA THR A 619 4.17 19.91 8.36
C THR A 619 3.42 19.99 7.03
N ASN A 620 3.91 20.79 6.07
CA ASN A 620 3.27 21.00 4.78
C ASN A 620 3.24 19.73 3.91
N LEU A 621 4.30 18.93 3.93
CA LEU A 621 4.36 17.65 3.21
C LEU A 621 3.45 16.59 3.85
N SER A 622 3.36 16.57 5.18
CA SER A 622 2.49 15.63 5.89
C SER A 622 1.00 15.91 5.63
N GLU A 623 0.60 17.16 5.49
CA GLU A 623 -0.78 17.53 5.12
C GLU A 623 -1.16 17.05 3.70
N LYS A 624 -0.17 16.76 2.86
CA LYS A 624 -0.34 16.22 1.51
C LYS A 624 -0.09 14.71 1.44
N TYR A 625 0.13 14.07 2.58
CA TYR A 625 0.47 12.64 2.69
C TYR A 625 1.77 12.23 1.98
N GLU A 626 2.69 13.17 1.75
CA GLU A 626 3.98 12.94 1.09
C GLU A 626 5.05 12.43 2.07
N PHE A 627 4.78 11.31 2.72
CA PHE A 627 5.62 10.78 3.81
C PHE A 627 7.03 10.37 3.37
N GLY A 628 7.21 10.01 2.11
CA GLY A 628 8.55 9.76 1.56
C GLY A 628 9.45 11.00 1.62
N GLU A 629 8.91 12.15 1.22
CA GLU A 629 9.60 13.44 1.30
C GLU A 629 9.78 13.92 2.74
N VAL A 630 8.79 13.68 3.60
CA VAL A 630 8.91 13.95 5.06
C VAL A 630 10.09 13.20 5.65
N GLY A 631 10.17 11.91 5.35
CA GLY A 631 11.28 11.06 5.82
C GLY A 631 12.64 11.56 5.36
N ARG A 632 12.74 12.01 4.11
CA ARG A 632 13.98 12.60 3.55
C ARG A 632 14.35 13.90 4.28
N ALA A 633 13.40 14.79 4.50
CA ALA A 633 13.62 16.06 5.20
C ALA A 633 14.08 15.81 6.65
N LEU A 634 13.43 14.91 7.37
CA LEU A 634 13.82 14.52 8.73
C LEU A 634 15.20 13.88 8.76
N TYR A 635 15.49 12.96 7.86
CA TYR A 635 16.79 12.30 7.77
C TYR A 635 17.91 13.31 7.56
N ASN A 636 17.77 14.19 6.56
CA ASN A 636 18.79 15.19 6.25
C ASN A 636 19.02 16.15 7.41
N PHE A 637 17.96 16.66 8.03
CA PHE A 637 18.09 17.56 9.16
C PHE A 637 18.73 16.89 10.38
N ILE A 638 18.26 15.68 10.75
CA ILE A 638 18.71 14.97 11.96
C ILE A 638 20.11 14.42 11.77
N TRP A 639 20.35 13.69 10.67
CA TRP A 639 21.64 13.04 10.43
C TRP A 639 22.73 14.02 10.05
N ASP A 640 22.49 14.78 8.97
CA ASP A 640 23.53 15.63 8.38
C ASP A 640 23.71 16.92 9.18
N GLU A 641 22.63 17.64 9.49
CA GLU A 641 22.76 18.97 10.08
C GLU A 641 22.88 18.92 11.60
N PHE A 642 22.00 18.23 12.30
CA PHE A 642 22.04 18.18 13.77
C PHE A 642 23.17 17.28 14.28
N CYS A 643 23.22 16.01 13.87
CA CYS A 643 24.20 15.07 14.41
C CYS A 643 25.61 15.32 13.88
N ASP A 644 25.80 15.47 12.57
CA ASP A 644 27.13 15.60 11.97
C ASP A 644 27.75 16.98 12.14
N TRP A 645 26.93 18.03 12.18
CA TRP A 645 27.41 19.40 12.27
C TRP A 645 27.15 20.05 13.62
N TYR A 646 25.89 20.23 14.00
CA TYR A 646 25.57 21.02 15.18
C TYR A 646 26.13 20.42 16.47
N ILE A 647 26.02 19.12 16.67
CA ILE A 647 26.58 18.45 17.86
C ILE A 647 28.09 18.69 17.95
N GLU A 648 28.81 18.58 16.84
CA GLU A 648 30.26 18.85 16.82
C GLU A 648 30.57 20.34 17.06
N MET A 649 29.78 21.26 16.50
CA MET A 649 29.91 22.70 16.75
C MET A 649 29.66 23.06 18.21
N SER A 650 28.70 22.41 18.85
CA SER A 650 28.36 22.62 20.26
C SER A 650 29.50 22.27 21.24
N LYS A 651 30.43 21.45 20.79
CA LYS A 651 31.61 21.10 21.62
C LYS A 651 32.56 22.29 21.83
N ILE A 652 32.53 23.29 20.93
CA ILE A 652 33.34 24.52 21.08
C ILE A 652 32.97 25.26 22.37
N PRO A 653 31.73 25.77 22.52
CA PRO A 653 31.33 26.46 23.73
C PRO A 653 31.31 25.52 24.96
N MET A 654 30.93 24.25 24.81
CA MET A 654 30.88 23.33 25.95
C MET A 654 32.24 23.02 26.55
N ASN A 655 33.32 23.07 25.78
CA ASN A 655 34.69 22.92 26.22
C ASN A 655 35.36 24.26 26.57
N GLY A 656 34.69 25.40 26.39
CA GLY A 656 35.16 26.72 26.73
C GLY A 656 35.06 27.02 28.25
N GLU A 657 35.35 28.26 28.60
CA GLU A 657 35.30 28.73 30.00
C GLU A 657 34.07 29.59 30.33
N ASP A 658 33.33 30.02 29.31
CA ASP A 658 32.14 30.88 29.42
C ASP A 658 30.90 30.08 29.84
N GLU A 659 30.56 30.14 31.12
CA GLU A 659 29.40 29.42 31.66
C GLU A 659 28.05 29.92 31.11
N ALA A 660 27.94 31.20 30.74
CA ALA A 660 26.72 31.74 30.14
C ALA A 660 26.52 31.15 28.76
N GLN A 661 27.60 30.99 27.97
CA GLN A 661 27.54 30.37 26.63
C GLN A 661 27.25 28.86 26.72
N LYS A 662 27.80 28.17 27.74
CA LYS A 662 27.45 26.77 27.98
C LYS A 662 25.96 26.61 28.29
N GLN A 663 25.41 27.48 29.11
CA GLN A 663 23.99 27.45 29.46
C GLN A 663 23.10 27.67 28.22
N THR A 664 23.45 28.60 27.36
CA THR A 664 22.75 28.85 26.08
C THR A 664 22.84 27.62 25.18
N THR A 665 24.00 26.98 25.07
CA THR A 665 24.22 25.77 24.28
C THR A 665 23.39 24.59 24.82
N ARG A 666 23.32 24.40 26.12
CA ARG A 666 22.45 23.40 26.77
C ARG A 666 20.98 23.65 26.43
N SER A 667 20.54 24.89 26.45
CA SER A 667 19.18 25.28 26.11
C SER A 667 18.85 24.96 24.63
N VAL A 668 19.74 25.28 23.70
CA VAL A 668 19.56 25.00 22.28
C VAL A 668 19.58 23.50 21.97
N LEU A 669 20.49 22.74 22.56
CA LEU A 669 20.53 21.28 22.48
C LEU A 669 19.23 20.66 22.96
N SER A 670 18.76 21.06 24.14
CA SER A 670 17.55 20.55 24.76
C SER A 670 16.31 20.85 23.91
N TYR A 671 16.15 22.11 23.49
CA TYR A 671 15.02 22.55 22.66
C TYR A 671 15.02 21.86 21.30
N THR A 672 16.15 21.83 20.61
CA THR A 672 16.25 21.23 19.27
C THR A 672 15.95 19.73 19.29
N LEU A 673 16.51 19.02 20.27
CA LEU A 673 16.29 17.59 20.42
C LEU A 673 14.82 17.25 20.78
N ASP A 674 14.19 18.08 21.65
CA ASP A 674 12.76 17.96 21.95
C ASP A 674 11.89 18.12 20.68
N GLN A 675 12.16 19.14 19.88
CA GLN A 675 11.41 19.39 18.63
C GLN A 675 11.64 18.27 17.60
N ILE A 676 12.86 17.74 17.50
CA ILE A 676 13.17 16.58 16.66
C ILE A 676 12.35 15.37 17.10
N MET A 677 12.31 15.06 18.41
CA MET A 677 11.55 13.93 18.93
C MET A 677 10.06 14.07 18.62
N ARG A 678 9.51 15.27 18.73
CA ARG A 678 8.11 15.53 18.43
C ARG A 678 7.78 15.32 16.94
N MET A 679 8.61 15.82 16.01
CA MET A 679 8.41 15.61 14.57
C MET A 679 8.56 14.14 14.19
N LEU A 680 9.46 13.43 14.82
CA LEU A 680 9.79 12.03 14.51
C LEU A 680 8.81 11.04 15.16
N HIS A 681 8.15 11.45 16.27
CA HIS A 681 7.29 10.57 17.06
C HIS A 681 6.21 9.82 16.25
N PRO A 682 5.48 10.43 15.32
CA PRO A 682 4.50 9.69 14.52
C PRO A 682 5.10 8.51 13.76
N PHE A 683 6.34 8.63 13.31
CA PHE A 683 7.05 7.58 12.57
C PHE A 683 7.71 6.55 13.48
N MET A 684 8.30 6.99 14.58
CA MET A 684 9.12 6.19 15.51
C MET A 684 8.65 6.38 16.95
N PRO A 685 7.45 5.88 17.30
CA PRO A 685 6.83 6.21 18.59
C PRO A 685 7.60 5.70 19.81
N PHE A 686 8.25 4.55 19.72
CA PHE A 686 8.90 3.92 20.87
C PHE A 686 10.22 4.59 21.26
N VAL A 687 11.12 4.76 20.31
CA VAL A 687 12.43 5.37 20.57
C VAL A 687 12.29 6.84 20.94
N THR A 688 11.36 7.55 20.33
CA THR A 688 11.12 8.97 20.64
C THR A 688 10.54 9.16 22.03
N GLU A 689 9.63 8.31 22.47
CA GLU A 689 9.14 8.35 23.86
C GLU A 689 10.26 8.07 24.84
N LYS A 690 11.11 7.09 24.57
CA LYS A 690 12.25 6.73 25.44
C LYS A 690 13.24 7.89 25.59
N ILE A 691 13.61 8.51 24.48
CA ILE A 691 14.55 9.66 24.49
C ILE A 691 13.89 10.86 25.15
N TRP A 692 12.63 11.16 24.79
CA TRP A 692 11.90 12.33 25.32
C TRP A 692 11.71 12.26 26.83
N GLN A 693 11.44 11.08 27.40
CA GLN A 693 11.38 10.88 28.85
C GLN A 693 12.71 11.15 29.57
N SER A 694 13.81 11.15 28.83
CA SER A 694 15.14 11.47 29.36
C SER A 694 15.53 12.94 29.20
N LEU A 695 14.78 13.71 28.41
CA LEU A 695 14.94 15.13 28.19
C LEU A 695 14.23 15.95 29.27
N PRO A 696 14.64 17.21 29.53
CA PRO A 696 13.80 18.18 30.20
C PRO A 696 12.51 18.39 29.37
N HIS A 697 11.35 18.11 29.96
CA HIS A 697 10.06 18.23 29.27
C HIS A 697 8.93 18.51 30.26
N GLU A 698 7.81 19.02 29.73
CA GLU A 698 6.52 19.11 30.41
C GLU A 698 5.57 18.02 29.91
N GLY A 699 4.72 17.50 30.80
CA GLY A 699 3.73 16.48 30.48
C GLY A 699 4.20 15.05 30.77
N GLU A 700 3.28 14.11 30.64
CA GLU A 700 3.48 12.70 31.01
C GLU A 700 4.04 11.85 29.86
N THR A 701 3.71 12.19 28.62
CA THR A 701 4.02 11.42 27.43
C THR A 701 4.15 12.31 26.21
N ILE A 702 5.08 11.95 25.31
CA ILE A 702 5.21 12.61 24.01
C ILE A 702 3.97 12.41 23.11
N VAL A 703 3.19 11.36 23.36
CA VAL A 703 1.93 11.09 22.63
C VAL A 703 0.99 12.29 22.66
N LYS A 704 0.98 13.03 23.78
CA LYS A 704 0.13 14.21 24.01
C LYS A 704 0.87 15.54 23.85
N ALA A 705 2.16 15.52 23.54
CA ALA A 705 2.94 16.73 23.34
C ALA A 705 2.48 17.52 22.11
N ALA A 706 2.60 18.84 22.14
CA ALA A 706 2.21 19.68 21.03
C ALA A 706 3.12 19.49 19.81
N TRP A 707 2.53 19.49 18.61
CA TRP A 707 3.28 19.49 17.36
C TRP A 707 4.14 20.76 17.26
N PRO A 708 5.39 20.66 16.79
CA PRO A 708 6.25 21.82 16.61
C PRO A 708 5.65 22.87 15.69
N THR A 709 5.87 24.13 16.04
CA THR A 709 5.44 25.27 15.23
C THR A 709 6.63 26.14 14.89
N VAL A 710 6.58 26.80 13.73
CA VAL A 710 7.57 27.80 13.32
C VAL A 710 7.51 28.99 14.25
N LYS A 711 8.68 29.48 14.70
CA LYS A 711 8.83 30.65 15.56
C LYS A 711 9.63 31.74 14.83
N GLU A 712 9.01 32.88 14.61
CA GLU A 712 9.63 33.98 13.85
C GLU A 712 10.91 34.51 14.53
N GLU A 713 11.00 34.45 15.86
CA GLU A 713 12.18 34.86 16.62
C GLU A 713 13.42 33.98 16.35
N PHE A 714 13.27 32.83 15.71
CA PHE A 714 14.36 31.93 15.36
C PHE A 714 14.67 31.88 13.86
N VAL A 715 14.36 32.94 13.14
CA VAL A 715 14.73 33.13 11.72
C VAL A 715 15.95 34.04 11.66
N PHE A 716 17.12 33.45 11.36
CA PHE A 716 18.41 34.14 11.27
C PHE A 716 19.06 33.90 9.90
N ASP A 717 18.53 34.50 8.85
CA ASP A 717 18.94 34.26 7.47
C ASP A 717 20.42 34.59 7.20
N GLU A 718 20.94 35.67 7.74
CA GLU A 718 22.36 36.04 7.60
C GLU A 718 23.28 35.03 8.28
N SER A 719 22.91 34.58 9.48
CA SER A 719 23.67 33.57 10.22
C SER A 719 23.63 32.19 9.53
N LYS A 720 22.48 31.81 8.94
CA LYS A 720 22.35 30.63 8.12
C LYS A 720 23.30 30.69 6.93
N GLN A 721 23.27 31.76 6.17
CA GLN A 721 24.12 31.96 4.99
C GLN A 721 25.60 31.90 5.34
N THR A 722 25.99 32.56 6.42
CA THR A 722 27.38 32.53 6.94
C THR A 722 27.82 31.11 7.31
N MET A 723 26.99 30.35 8.02
CA MET A 723 27.31 28.98 8.40
C MET A 723 27.39 28.05 7.19
N GLU A 724 26.51 28.22 6.20
CA GLU A 724 26.55 27.43 4.96
C GLU A 724 27.87 27.65 4.18
N GLN A 725 28.37 28.89 4.14
CA GLN A 725 29.69 29.20 3.57
C GLN A 725 30.83 28.55 4.35
N LEU A 726 30.79 28.57 5.68
CA LEU A 726 31.77 27.86 6.51
C LEU A 726 31.74 26.36 6.32
N VAL A 727 30.56 25.77 6.25
CA VAL A 727 30.39 24.32 5.97
C VAL A 727 30.94 23.95 4.59
N GLU A 728 30.71 24.79 3.57
CA GLU A 728 31.26 24.59 2.24
C GLU A 728 32.80 24.60 2.26
N ILE A 729 33.42 25.57 2.96
CA ILE A 729 34.87 25.66 3.15
C ILE A 729 35.38 24.39 3.84
N ILE A 730 34.76 23.99 4.95
CA ILE A 730 35.15 22.79 5.72
C ILE A 730 35.07 21.53 4.86
N LYS A 731 34.00 21.36 4.11
CA LYS A 731 33.81 20.24 3.16
C LYS A 731 34.89 20.25 2.10
N SER A 732 35.19 21.42 1.54
CA SER A 732 36.23 21.59 0.53
C SER A 732 37.62 21.20 1.07
N VAL A 733 37.99 21.63 2.29
CA VAL A 733 39.24 21.25 2.94
C VAL A 733 39.30 19.72 3.16
N ARG A 734 38.21 19.13 3.66
CA ARG A 734 38.15 17.68 3.89
C ARG A 734 38.29 16.88 2.61
N GLN A 735 37.62 17.32 1.53
CA GLN A 735 37.72 16.69 0.22
C GLN A 735 39.15 16.77 -0.31
N SER A 736 39.78 17.95 -0.24
CA SER A 736 41.16 18.15 -0.65
C SER A 736 42.12 17.25 0.16
N ARG A 737 41.89 17.07 1.45
CA ARG A 737 42.70 16.13 2.29
C ARG A 737 42.57 14.69 1.83
N VAL A 738 41.36 14.25 1.47
CA VAL A 738 41.14 12.89 0.95
C VAL A 738 41.89 12.68 -0.36
N GLU A 739 41.87 13.67 -1.26
CA GLU A 739 42.54 13.61 -2.55
C GLU A 739 44.06 13.52 -2.43
N VAL A 740 44.62 14.13 -1.38
CA VAL A 740 46.06 14.05 -1.09
C VAL A 740 46.39 13.00 -0.03
N ASN A 741 45.47 12.15 0.33
CA ASN A 741 45.64 11.07 1.31
C ASN A 741 46.20 11.55 2.68
N THR A 742 45.76 12.72 3.13
CA THR A 742 46.23 13.31 4.39
C THR A 742 45.14 13.17 5.45
N PRO A 743 45.34 12.40 6.54
CA PRO A 743 44.36 12.22 7.57
C PRO A 743 44.11 13.53 8.35
N LEU A 744 42.88 13.68 8.88
CA LEU A 744 42.49 14.87 9.65
C LEU A 744 43.32 15.06 10.92
N SER A 745 43.88 13.98 11.50
CA SER A 745 44.77 14.03 12.66
C SER A 745 46.10 14.75 12.41
N LYS A 746 46.52 14.87 11.14
CA LYS A 746 47.73 15.62 10.75
C LYS A 746 47.36 17.08 10.58
N SER A 747 47.96 17.98 11.37
CA SER A 747 47.82 19.42 11.19
C SER A 747 48.54 19.89 9.93
N ILE A 748 47.88 20.74 9.15
CA ILE A 748 48.40 21.26 7.85
C ILE A 748 48.14 22.76 7.72
N PRO A 749 48.97 23.53 7.01
CA PRO A 749 48.64 24.92 6.70
C PRO A 749 47.43 24.99 5.77
N ILE A 750 46.54 25.93 6.06
CA ILE A 750 45.32 26.21 5.24
C ILE A 750 45.28 27.70 4.97
N LEU A 751 45.14 28.05 3.68
CA LEU A 751 44.98 29.44 3.26
C LEU A 751 43.60 29.61 2.63
N ILE A 752 42.93 30.69 2.98
CA ILE A 752 41.64 31.04 2.41
C ILE A 752 41.75 32.42 1.82
N GLN A 753 41.61 32.51 0.52
CA GLN A 753 41.49 33.80 -0.19
C GLN A 753 40.04 34.21 -0.18
N ALA A 754 39.68 35.14 0.68
CA ALA A 754 38.33 35.67 0.80
C ALA A 754 37.97 36.51 -0.44
N LYS A 755 36.71 36.44 -0.83
CA LYS A 755 36.18 37.14 -2.00
C LYS A 755 36.24 38.68 -1.86
N ASN A 756 36.12 39.19 -0.65
CA ASN A 756 36.17 40.59 -0.28
C ASN A 756 36.48 40.74 1.23
N GLU A 757 36.71 42.01 1.67
CA GLU A 757 37.00 42.35 3.07
C GLU A 757 35.87 42.00 4.05
N GLU A 758 34.61 42.03 3.59
CA GLU A 758 33.45 41.66 4.41
C GLU A 758 33.48 40.16 4.74
N ILE A 759 33.71 39.35 3.73
CA ILE A 759 33.82 37.86 3.91
C ILE A 759 35.07 37.53 4.73
N GLU A 760 36.19 38.20 4.53
CA GLU A 760 37.41 38.05 5.34
C GLU A 760 37.09 38.25 6.82
N THR A 761 36.46 39.38 7.17
CA THR A 761 36.06 39.71 8.56
C THR A 761 35.12 38.65 9.14
N ILE A 762 34.15 38.18 8.36
CA ILE A 762 33.21 37.12 8.78
C ILE A 762 33.95 35.81 9.06
N LEU A 763 34.87 35.41 8.17
CA LEU A 763 35.61 34.15 8.33
C LEU A 763 36.58 34.20 9.51
N GLU A 764 37.28 35.33 9.71
CA GLU A 764 38.16 35.54 10.85
C GLU A 764 37.43 35.47 12.17
N LYS A 765 36.26 36.12 12.27
CA LYS A 765 35.41 36.08 13.47
C LYS A 765 34.94 34.68 13.84
N ASN A 766 34.82 33.80 12.82
CA ASN A 766 34.27 32.44 12.95
C ASN A 766 35.34 31.37 12.71
N ALA A 767 36.61 31.71 12.80
CA ALA A 767 37.75 30.82 12.53
C ALA A 767 37.76 29.57 13.45
N ASP A 768 37.17 29.62 14.63
CA ASP A 768 37.10 28.51 15.57
C ASP A 768 36.41 27.26 14.95
N TYR A 769 35.41 27.45 14.10
CA TYR A 769 34.78 26.35 13.36
C TYR A 769 35.76 25.69 12.40
N ILE A 770 36.55 26.50 11.68
CA ILE A 770 37.56 25.99 10.76
C ILE A 770 38.64 25.23 11.53
N HIS A 771 39.12 25.79 12.67
CA HIS A 771 40.06 25.11 13.56
C HIS A 771 39.53 23.77 14.04
N ARG A 772 38.28 23.73 14.49
CA ARG A 772 37.68 22.51 15.02
C ARG A 772 37.57 21.40 13.99
N PHE A 773 37.16 21.74 12.77
CA PHE A 773 36.81 20.75 11.74
C PHE A 773 37.92 20.43 10.76
N CYS A 774 38.91 21.33 10.61
CA CYS A 774 39.96 21.19 9.61
C CYS A 774 41.36 20.94 10.20
N ASN A 775 41.55 21.16 11.49
CA ASN A 775 42.83 20.99 12.21
C ASN A 775 44.02 21.66 11.49
N PRO A 776 43.96 22.98 11.22
CA PRO A 776 45.06 23.68 10.58
C PRO A 776 46.29 23.80 11.52
N SER A 777 47.51 23.65 10.98
CA SER A 777 48.72 24.05 11.71
C SER A 777 48.90 25.56 11.74
N GLU A 778 48.45 26.21 10.70
CA GLU A 778 48.37 27.64 10.49
C GLU A 778 47.16 27.94 9.59
N LEU A 779 46.37 28.95 9.94
CA LEU A 779 45.21 29.40 9.16
C LEU A 779 45.45 30.86 8.74
N THR A 780 45.49 31.10 7.46
CA THR A 780 45.59 32.45 6.88
C THR A 780 44.32 32.75 6.11
N ILE A 781 43.64 33.83 6.47
CA ILE A 781 42.45 34.36 5.80
C ILE A 781 42.74 35.78 5.36
N ASP A 782 42.71 36.02 4.07
CA ASP A 782 43.04 37.37 3.49
C ASP A 782 42.38 37.44 2.10
N THR A 783 42.06 38.66 1.67
CA THR A 783 41.57 38.94 0.30
C THR A 783 42.64 38.74 -0.76
N ASN A 784 43.92 38.80 -0.39
CA ASN A 784 45.06 38.68 -1.28
C ASN A 784 46.09 37.69 -0.72
N VAL A 785 45.96 36.44 -0.99
CA VAL A 785 46.85 35.36 -0.51
C VAL A 785 47.85 34.99 -1.57
N ASP A 786 49.13 34.87 -1.18
CA ASP A 786 50.18 34.32 -2.03
C ASP A 786 49.94 32.79 -2.18
N ILE A 787 49.52 32.38 -3.37
CA ILE A 787 49.26 30.97 -3.68
C ILE A 787 50.58 30.28 -3.98
N PRO A 788 50.97 29.27 -3.20
CA PRO A 788 52.17 28.49 -3.49
C PRO A 788 52.13 27.84 -4.88
N GLU A 789 53.25 27.70 -5.53
CA GLU A 789 53.35 27.10 -6.85
C GLU A 789 52.82 25.65 -6.87
N LYS A 790 52.99 24.94 -5.74
CA LYS A 790 52.41 23.61 -5.53
C LYS A 790 51.34 23.66 -4.43
N ALA A 791 50.07 23.79 -4.81
CA ALA A 791 48.93 23.82 -3.89
C ALA A 791 47.70 23.19 -4.53
N MET A 792 46.86 22.59 -3.68
CA MET A 792 45.49 22.28 -4.06
C MET A 792 44.60 23.52 -3.86
N THR A 793 43.83 23.85 -4.85
CA THR A 793 42.94 24.99 -4.82
C THR A 793 41.52 24.56 -5.14
N ALA A 794 40.58 24.92 -4.29
CA ALA A 794 39.17 24.71 -4.52
C ALA A 794 38.42 26.05 -4.45
N VAL A 795 37.53 26.28 -5.40
CA VAL A 795 36.68 27.48 -5.46
C VAL A 795 35.40 27.20 -4.65
N VAL A 796 35.07 28.13 -3.77
CA VAL A 796 33.86 28.11 -2.91
C VAL A 796 33.14 29.48 -3.05
N VAL A 797 31.89 29.54 -2.57
CA VAL A 797 31.11 30.79 -2.62
C VAL A 797 31.83 31.97 -1.90
N ALA A 798 32.48 31.66 -0.80
CA ALA A 798 33.23 32.64 0.00
C ALA A 798 34.58 33.06 -0.60
N GLY A 799 35.10 32.36 -1.63
CA GLY A 799 36.42 32.65 -2.24
C GLY A 799 37.14 31.39 -2.73
N LYS A 800 38.38 31.21 -2.29
CA LYS A 800 39.20 30.04 -2.64
C LYS A 800 39.83 29.41 -1.39
N VAL A 801 39.80 28.11 -1.32
CA VAL A 801 40.50 27.32 -0.29
C VAL A 801 41.77 26.76 -0.90
N ILE A 802 42.89 26.97 -0.24
CA ILE A 802 44.22 26.60 -0.76
C ILE A 802 44.94 25.75 0.27
N LEU A 803 45.37 24.57 -0.11
CA LEU A 803 46.19 23.68 0.70
C LEU A 803 47.59 23.58 0.07
N PRO A 804 48.63 24.16 0.69
CA PRO A 804 50.01 23.97 0.25
C PRO A 804 50.39 22.50 0.30
N LEU A 805 51.00 21.98 -0.76
CA LEU A 805 51.39 20.57 -0.86
C LEU A 805 52.83 20.30 -0.35
N GLU A 806 53.56 21.38 -0.11
CA GLU A 806 54.96 21.29 0.36
C GLU A 806 55.03 20.66 1.78
N GLY A 807 55.75 19.55 1.91
CA GLY A 807 55.83 18.80 3.18
C GLY A 807 54.65 17.89 3.54
N LEU A 808 53.59 17.89 2.72
CA LEU A 808 52.41 17.05 2.95
C LEU A 808 52.49 15.70 2.19
N ILE A 809 53.09 15.70 1.05
CA ILE A 809 53.22 14.56 0.17
C ILE A 809 54.69 14.36 -0.12
N ASP A 810 55.17 13.13 0.08
CA ASP A 810 56.37 12.69 -0.63
C ASP A 810 55.94 12.57 -2.10
N MET A 811 56.20 13.64 -2.86
CA MET A 811 55.69 13.82 -4.22
C MET A 811 56.08 12.64 -5.12
N ASP A 812 57.27 12.10 -4.95
CA ASP A 812 57.73 10.99 -5.72
C ASP A 812 56.96 9.70 -5.39
N LYS A 813 56.65 9.46 -4.11
CA LYS A 813 55.87 8.30 -3.70
C LYS A 813 54.39 8.43 -4.11
N GLU A 814 53.84 9.62 -4.06
CA GLU A 814 52.45 9.83 -4.47
C GLU A 814 52.29 9.71 -5.99
N ILE A 815 53.23 10.24 -6.77
CA ILE A 815 53.28 10.05 -8.22
C ILE A 815 53.41 8.55 -8.53
N GLU A 816 54.32 7.83 -7.85
CA GLU A 816 54.44 6.37 -8.03
C GLU A 816 53.16 5.59 -7.69
N ARG A 817 52.46 6.00 -6.61
CA ARG A 817 51.16 5.43 -6.23
C ARG A 817 50.09 5.66 -7.30
N LEU A 818 49.97 6.91 -7.76
CA LEU A 818 49.01 7.28 -8.80
C LEU A 818 49.32 6.64 -10.13
N GLU A 819 50.60 6.48 -10.51
CA GLU A 819 51.02 5.75 -11.71
C GLU A 819 50.63 4.26 -11.64
N LYS A 820 50.76 3.63 -10.47
CA LYS A 820 50.27 2.25 -10.22
C LYS A 820 48.77 2.16 -10.32
N GLU A 821 48.01 3.17 -9.81
CA GLU A 821 46.57 3.23 -9.89
C GLU A 821 46.13 3.43 -11.37
N LEU A 822 46.82 4.31 -12.11
CA LEU A 822 46.56 4.53 -13.53
C LEU A 822 46.76 3.26 -14.36
N ASP A 823 47.83 2.49 -14.09
CA ASP A 823 48.08 1.19 -14.74
C ASP A 823 46.97 0.15 -14.44
N LYS A 824 46.46 0.13 -13.19
CA LYS A 824 45.29 -0.71 -12.83
C LYS A 824 44.04 -0.32 -13.58
N LEU A 825 43.73 0.98 -13.62
CA LEU A 825 42.56 1.50 -14.32
C LEU A 825 42.63 1.27 -15.82
N GLN A 826 43.86 1.39 -16.41
CA GLN A 826 44.07 1.05 -17.81
C GLN A 826 43.78 -0.44 -18.09
N LYS A 827 44.25 -1.34 -17.24
CA LYS A 827 43.96 -2.78 -17.37
C LYS A 827 42.46 -3.11 -17.27
N GLU A 828 41.75 -2.42 -16.39
CA GLU A 828 40.29 -2.60 -16.29
C GLU A 828 39.54 -2.03 -17.49
N LEU A 829 39.97 -0.88 -18.03
CA LEU A 829 39.47 -0.33 -19.29
C LEU A 829 39.73 -1.28 -20.46
N ASP A 830 40.97 -1.78 -20.63
CA ASP A 830 41.32 -2.72 -21.68
C ASP A 830 40.48 -4.01 -21.60
N ARG A 831 40.16 -4.45 -20.39
CA ARG A 831 39.31 -5.62 -20.14
C ARG A 831 37.84 -5.39 -20.57
N VAL A 832 37.28 -4.23 -20.21
CA VAL A 832 35.92 -3.85 -20.57
C VAL A 832 35.83 -3.58 -22.07
N ASP A 833 36.82 -2.88 -22.65
CA ASP A 833 36.90 -2.61 -24.09
C ASP A 833 36.99 -3.89 -24.92
N LYS A 834 37.77 -4.86 -24.46
CA LYS A 834 37.88 -6.18 -25.10
C LYS A 834 36.55 -6.95 -25.04
N LYS A 835 35.79 -6.79 -23.94
CA LYS A 835 34.44 -7.38 -23.80
C LYS A 835 33.46 -6.71 -24.76
N LEU A 836 33.43 -5.38 -24.79
CA LEU A 836 32.51 -4.61 -25.61
C LEU A 836 32.85 -4.66 -27.11
N SER A 837 34.11 -4.98 -27.46
CA SER A 837 34.56 -5.19 -28.84
C SER A 837 34.32 -6.62 -29.35
N ASN A 838 33.94 -7.54 -28.48
CA ASN A 838 33.64 -8.91 -28.87
C ASN A 838 32.21 -9.02 -29.45
N GLU A 839 32.11 -9.16 -30.77
CA GLU A 839 30.88 -9.29 -31.50
C GLU A 839 29.99 -10.43 -30.97
N ASN A 840 30.55 -11.52 -30.51
CA ASN A 840 29.80 -12.63 -29.93
C ASN A 840 29.18 -12.29 -28.58
N PHE A 841 29.83 -11.42 -27.81
CA PHE A 841 29.27 -10.94 -26.56
C PHE A 841 28.17 -9.91 -26.81
N VAL A 842 28.43 -8.89 -27.63
CA VAL A 842 27.49 -7.81 -27.92
C VAL A 842 26.20 -8.31 -28.61
N ASN A 843 26.32 -9.35 -29.45
CA ASN A 843 25.15 -9.89 -30.18
C ASN A 843 24.35 -10.96 -29.40
N LYS A 844 24.91 -11.53 -28.32
CA LYS A 844 24.26 -12.62 -27.58
C LYS A 844 23.92 -12.30 -26.13
N ALA A 845 24.57 -11.30 -25.52
CA ALA A 845 24.29 -10.92 -24.15
C ALA A 845 22.99 -10.09 -24.05
N PRO A 846 22.22 -10.21 -22.97
CA PRO A 846 21.07 -9.34 -22.70
C PRO A 846 21.48 -7.85 -22.69
N GLU A 847 20.63 -7.00 -23.25
CA GLU A 847 20.87 -5.55 -23.36
C GLU A 847 21.24 -4.89 -22.03
N LYS A 848 20.64 -5.36 -20.93
CA LYS A 848 20.96 -4.93 -19.58
C LYS A 848 22.43 -5.15 -19.22
N ILE A 849 22.98 -6.30 -19.55
CA ILE A 849 24.40 -6.64 -19.25
C ILE A 849 25.36 -5.80 -20.11
N ILE A 850 24.98 -5.53 -21.35
CA ILE A 850 25.76 -4.66 -22.23
C ILE A 850 25.80 -3.23 -21.70
N ASN A 851 24.66 -2.73 -21.22
CA ASN A 851 24.57 -1.39 -20.65
C ASN A 851 25.35 -1.27 -19.33
N GLU A 852 25.29 -2.29 -18.46
CA GLU A 852 26.12 -2.36 -17.24
C GLU A 852 27.64 -2.32 -17.56
N GLU A 853 28.08 -2.98 -18.60
CA GLU A 853 29.49 -2.93 -19.03
C GLU A 853 29.88 -1.57 -19.64
N ARG A 854 28.95 -0.89 -20.35
CA ARG A 854 29.15 0.48 -20.82
C ARG A 854 29.24 1.50 -19.69
N GLU A 855 28.41 1.37 -18.68
CA GLU A 855 28.47 2.21 -17.48
C GLU A 855 29.77 2.01 -16.72
N LYS A 856 30.27 0.78 -16.61
CA LYS A 856 31.61 0.48 -16.06
C LYS A 856 32.72 1.12 -16.87
N GLN A 857 32.64 1.05 -18.20
CA GLN A 857 33.62 1.67 -19.11
C GLN A 857 33.69 3.18 -18.86
N GLN A 858 32.52 3.84 -18.84
CA GLN A 858 32.45 5.28 -18.58
C GLN A 858 33.02 5.66 -17.21
N LYS A 859 32.66 4.92 -16.17
CA LYS A 859 33.15 5.13 -14.81
C LYS A 859 34.68 4.92 -14.68
N TYR A 860 35.21 3.92 -15.32
CA TYR A 860 36.66 3.71 -15.34
C TYR A 860 37.37 4.77 -16.16
N GLN A 861 36.80 5.23 -17.27
CA GLN A 861 37.36 6.31 -18.09
C GLN A 861 37.39 7.64 -17.34
N GLU A 862 36.36 7.98 -16.62
CA GLU A 862 36.28 9.18 -15.77
C GLU A 862 37.35 9.14 -14.68
N LYS A 863 37.49 7.98 -13.99
CA LYS A 863 38.52 7.79 -12.98
C LYS A 863 39.94 7.85 -13.56
N TYR A 864 40.14 7.22 -14.70
CA TYR A 864 41.45 7.24 -15.42
C TYR A 864 41.86 8.67 -15.76
N ASN A 865 40.96 9.45 -16.34
CA ASN A 865 41.20 10.85 -16.68
C ASN A 865 41.47 11.70 -15.43
N GLY A 866 40.75 11.48 -14.34
CA GLY A 866 40.98 12.15 -13.07
C GLY A 866 42.36 11.88 -12.49
N VAL A 867 42.80 10.61 -12.45
CA VAL A 867 44.12 10.21 -11.96
C VAL A 867 45.22 10.77 -12.87
N LYS A 868 45.05 10.70 -14.19
CA LYS A 868 46.00 11.23 -15.17
C LYS A 868 46.19 12.75 -14.99
N ASN A 869 45.09 13.51 -14.92
CA ASN A 869 45.16 14.96 -14.70
C ASN A 869 45.85 15.27 -13.37
N ARG A 870 45.64 14.44 -12.36
CA ARG A 870 46.30 14.59 -11.06
C ARG A 870 47.78 14.42 -11.12
N ILE A 871 48.27 13.37 -11.84
CA ILE A 871 49.71 13.13 -12.06
C ILE A 871 50.30 14.34 -12.81
N GLU A 872 49.64 14.87 -13.83
CA GLU A 872 50.13 16.02 -14.59
C GLU A 872 50.23 17.27 -13.70
N GLN A 873 49.24 17.51 -12.82
CA GLN A 873 49.28 18.61 -11.84
C GLN A 873 50.44 18.46 -10.84
N LEU A 874 50.75 17.23 -10.39
CA LEU A 874 51.84 16.97 -9.45
C LEU A 874 53.20 17.03 -10.08
N LYS A 875 53.31 16.78 -11.39
CA LYS A 875 54.59 16.87 -12.18
C LYS A 875 54.87 18.28 -12.73
N ALA A 876 53.81 19.13 -12.84
CA ALA A 876 53.95 20.50 -13.23
C ALA A 876 54.46 21.37 -12.07
#